data_563425070e59cfb477aaa3231ceef4e9
#
_entry.id   563425070e59cfb477aaa3231ceef4e9
#
_cell.length_a   1.000
_cell.length_b   1.000
_cell.length_c   1.000
_cell.angle_alpha   90.00
_cell.angle_beta   90.00
_cell.angle_gamma   90.00
#
_symmetry.space_group_name_H-M   'P 1'
#
loop_
_entity.id
_entity.type
_entity.pdbx_description
1 polymer ?
#
loop_
_entity_poly.entity_id
_entity_poly.type
_entity_poly.pdbx_seq_one_letter_code
_entity_poly.pdbx_strand_id
1 'polypeptide(L)'
;MGYLFLTFLCSATWVFAQNTGSITGRVLDKSTQLPLEAVNIQIEGTTRGVSTDSTGFFQLANIEVGTYNVLFSSLGYKPFTLFNSVINSGNENNYTIELEEDIRLLNEIVIRGNTRTVKAATIETPLSVQKVTSEEIKSNPGGNFDISKVIQTLPGVGGGAGGGSFRNDIIIRGGAPNENVFYIDGIEVPVINHFQTQGSSGGPQGILNVSFIEEVKLTSSAFDARYDNAISSVFQFKQKNGNPNQVQGNIRLSATEFATTFEGPLSPQKSTFLISARRSYLQLLFQAIDLPIRPNYWDFQTKLTHQFNAKTSLTFIGIGAIDEFSFAAPKTSTPEKLYVINSNVLVNQWNYTTGVVLKHLIANGYWNLAFSRTAFNNNIEKYEDNQNPSPDNKSLDLTSRETENKLRFDVNKTLGKWKLAYGASVQLAEYQNKTFSVIRKEIRNQQNDVIQPGLTYQFNSPLNPFFKLGGFVQVGHRFAGERLGVSAGIRTDLNTFTQEGMSALKTLSPRLSMSYTLSDQWTFNASVGRYFKLAPYTILGFADERQILVNKDADYLRSTHYATGLEYLPGEDLRFTIEGFYKQYGQVPVSSRTGISLSNLGTDFTALGNEKVITNGKGKAYGVEFFAQKKLTDRFFGILSYTFYRSLYSGFDGILLPSSWDNRHLLSVTWGYKFKRNWELGLKFRFQGGAPYTPFDETASRLNYLSQGSGTPDYNNLNSLRLGGFNSSDLRLDKKWNFRKTTLDLFLDVTNWYLAKNPAIPEYTFVRNAANTAFVTTDDKPIQPDGSNAIPTRVKNDDPFFTPTIGFIIEF
;
A
#
# COMPACT_ATOMS: atom_id res chain seq x y z
N MET A 1 9.31 7.86 -43.02
CA MET A 1 9.60 6.77 -42.06
C MET A 1 8.37 6.12 -41.42
N GLY A 2 7.18 6.70 -41.52
CA GLY A 2 5.92 6.16 -40.93
C GLY A 2 5.25 5.03 -41.73
N TYR A 3 5.56 4.85 -43.02
CA TYR A 3 4.90 3.83 -43.87
C TYR A 3 5.64 2.46 -43.86
N LEU A 4 6.87 2.39 -43.40
CA LEU A 4 7.62 1.10 -43.30
C LEU A 4 7.26 0.29 -42.08
N PHE A 5 6.66 0.91 -41.04
CA PHE A 5 6.26 0.17 -39.82
C PHE A 5 4.89 -0.53 -39.97
N LEU A 6 4.03 -0.02 -40.86
CA LEU A 6 2.69 -0.61 -41.08
C LEU A 6 2.73 -1.83 -42.02
N THR A 7 3.72 -1.95 -42.90
CA THR A 7 3.82 -3.05 -43.85
C THR A 7 4.46 -4.32 -43.28
N PHE A 8 5.18 -4.22 -42.14
CA PHE A 8 5.75 -5.40 -41.49
C PHE A 8 4.72 -6.19 -40.65
N LEU A 9 3.58 -5.60 -40.36
CA LEU A 9 2.49 -6.24 -39.57
C LEU A 9 1.54 -7.12 -40.39
N CYS A 10 1.61 -7.08 -41.74
CA CYS A 10 0.62 -7.77 -42.60
C CYS A 10 1.10 -9.06 -43.24
N SER A 11 2.35 -9.50 -43.05
CA SER A 11 2.88 -10.69 -43.75
C SER A 11 3.26 -11.88 -42.86
N ALA A 12 2.69 -11.99 -41.65
CA ALA A 12 2.84 -13.21 -40.86
C ALA A 12 1.86 -14.29 -41.37
N THR A 13 2.35 -15.19 -42.19
CA THR A 13 1.67 -16.43 -42.58
C THR A 13 1.36 -17.26 -41.31
N TRP A 14 0.09 -17.51 -41.07
CA TRP A 14 -0.43 -18.24 -39.90
C TRP A 14 -0.09 -19.73 -40.04
N VAL A 15 0.96 -20.16 -39.40
CA VAL A 15 1.15 -21.59 -39.09
C VAL A 15 0.32 -21.83 -37.80
N PHE A 16 -0.81 -22.50 -37.92
CA PHE A 16 -1.60 -22.99 -36.79
C PHE A 16 -0.86 -24.17 -36.11
N ALA A 17 0.18 -23.88 -35.35
CA ALA A 17 0.61 -24.80 -34.31
C ALA A 17 -0.35 -24.58 -33.12
N GLN A 18 -0.99 -25.63 -32.60
CA GLN A 18 -1.74 -25.58 -31.35
C GLN A 18 -0.76 -25.14 -30.26
N ASN A 19 -0.88 -23.88 -29.83
CA ASN A 19 -0.06 -23.36 -28.76
C ASN A 19 -0.65 -23.87 -27.44
N THR A 20 0.16 -24.53 -26.64
CA THR A 20 -0.23 -25.08 -25.34
C THR A 20 0.66 -24.50 -24.24
N GLY A 21 0.16 -24.41 -23.04
CA GLY A 21 0.90 -24.11 -21.82
C GLY A 21 0.67 -25.18 -20.77
N SER A 22 1.14 -24.91 -19.53
CA SER A 22 1.00 -25.84 -18.42
C SER A 22 0.73 -25.12 -17.11
N ILE A 23 0.15 -25.85 -16.16
CA ILE A 23 -0.02 -25.44 -14.77
C ILE A 23 0.69 -26.45 -13.90
N THR A 24 1.53 -25.98 -12.99
CA THR A 24 2.16 -26.80 -11.97
C THR A 24 1.88 -26.22 -10.59
N GLY A 25 2.18 -26.98 -9.56
CA GLY A 25 2.11 -26.46 -8.20
C GLY A 25 2.08 -27.53 -7.14
N ARG A 26 1.77 -27.08 -5.92
CA ARG A 26 1.58 -27.96 -4.76
C ARG A 26 0.26 -27.66 -4.07
N VAL A 27 -0.38 -28.71 -3.57
CA VAL A 27 -1.58 -28.62 -2.76
C VAL A 27 -1.22 -28.98 -1.32
N LEU A 28 -1.57 -28.09 -0.39
CA LEU A 28 -1.26 -28.19 1.04
C LEU A 28 -2.54 -28.13 1.86
N ASP A 29 -2.54 -28.75 3.02
CA ASP A 29 -3.53 -28.48 4.06
C ASP A 29 -3.30 -27.07 4.65
N LYS A 30 -4.34 -26.25 4.66
CA LYS A 30 -4.29 -24.85 5.09
C LYS A 30 -3.86 -24.66 6.54
N SER A 31 -4.22 -25.58 7.42
CA SER A 31 -3.97 -25.47 8.88
C SER A 31 -2.64 -26.04 9.28
N THR A 32 -2.25 -27.19 8.73
CA THR A 32 -1.01 -27.91 9.07
C THR A 32 0.12 -27.62 8.12
N GLN A 33 -0.20 -27.12 6.89
CA GLN A 33 0.75 -26.90 5.79
C GLN A 33 1.41 -28.19 5.28
N LEU A 34 0.86 -29.35 5.64
CA LEU A 34 1.31 -30.65 5.12
C LEU A 34 0.86 -30.81 3.67
N PRO A 35 1.65 -31.48 2.82
CA PRO A 35 1.26 -31.80 1.47
C PRO A 35 0.05 -32.73 1.43
N LEU A 36 -0.85 -32.51 0.47
CA LEU A 36 -2.04 -33.33 0.25
C LEU A 36 -1.86 -34.21 -0.98
N GLU A 37 -1.84 -35.52 -0.77
CA GLU A 37 -1.81 -36.54 -1.80
C GLU A 37 -3.20 -36.83 -2.36
N ALA A 38 -3.27 -37.27 -3.63
CA ALA A 38 -4.51 -37.69 -4.31
C ALA A 38 -5.60 -36.60 -4.39
N VAL A 39 -5.22 -35.31 -4.36
CA VAL A 39 -6.14 -34.23 -4.67
C VAL A 39 -6.43 -34.25 -6.16
N ASN A 40 -7.70 -34.31 -6.54
CA ASN A 40 -8.11 -34.22 -7.93
C ASN A 40 -8.11 -32.75 -8.40
N ILE A 41 -7.42 -32.48 -9.49
CA ILE A 41 -7.28 -31.18 -10.14
C ILE A 41 -7.89 -31.27 -11.52
N GLN A 42 -8.89 -30.44 -11.83
CA GLN A 42 -9.64 -30.49 -13.08
C GLN A 42 -9.83 -29.11 -13.67
N ILE A 43 -9.65 -28.95 -14.97
CA ILE A 43 -10.06 -27.74 -15.70
C ILE A 43 -11.59 -27.77 -15.81
N GLU A 44 -12.23 -26.76 -15.28
CA GLU A 44 -13.69 -26.65 -15.27
C GLU A 44 -14.27 -26.67 -16.69
N GLY A 45 -15.35 -27.41 -16.87
CA GLY A 45 -15.98 -27.60 -18.19
C GLY A 45 -15.25 -28.55 -19.15
N THR A 46 -14.21 -29.27 -18.70
CA THR A 46 -13.45 -30.25 -19.51
C THR A 46 -13.30 -31.59 -18.78
N THR A 47 -12.83 -32.61 -19.50
CA THR A 47 -12.44 -33.89 -18.91
C THR A 47 -10.95 -33.94 -18.52
N ARG A 48 -10.20 -32.84 -18.68
CA ARG A 48 -8.77 -32.78 -18.39
C ARG A 48 -8.54 -32.58 -16.90
N GLY A 49 -7.77 -33.49 -16.32
CA GLY A 49 -7.40 -33.43 -14.90
C GLY A 49 -6.18 -34.27 -14.56
N VAL A 50 -5.67 -34.10 -13.36
CA VAL A 50 -4.54 -34.82 -12.79
C VAL A 50 -4.75 -34.92 -11.27
N SER A 51 -4.06 -35.85 -10.60
CA SER A 51 -4.06 -35.93 -9.14
C SER A 51 -2.66 -35.57 -8.61
N THR A 52 -2.60 -35.04 -7.35
CA THR A 52 -1.33 -34.79 -6.66
C THR A 52 -0.64 -36.07 -6.27
N ASP A 53 0.71 -36.05 -6.28
CA ASP A 53 1.58 -37.09 -5.74
C ASP A 53 1.71 -36.99 -4.19
N SER A 54 2.50 -37.89 -3.57
CA SER A 54 2.74 -37.92 -2.13
C SER A 54 3.42 -36.67 -1.56
N THR A 55 4.00 -35.81 -2.42
CA THR A 55 4.57 -34.52 -2.02
C THR A 55 3.61 -33.35 -2.24
N GLY A 56 2.35 -33.64 -2.61
CA GLY A 56 1.34 -32.67 -2.97
C GLY A 56 1.57 -32.00 -4.32
N PHE A 57 2.58 -32.43 -5.08
CA PHE A 57 2.91 -31.84 -6.39
C PHE A 57 1.97 -32.33 -7.48
N PHE A 58 1.64 -31.42 -8.42
CA PHE A 58 0.89 -31.74 -9.62
C PHE A 58 1.45 -30.99 -10.83
N GLN A 59 1.24 -31.58 -12.01
CA GLN A 59 1.54 -30.92 -13.27
C GLN A 59 0.46 -31.27 -14.30
N LEU A 60 -0.22 -30.29 -14.81
CA LEU A 60 -1.21 -30.39 -15.88
C LEU A 60 -0.62 -29.73 -17.13
N ALA A 61 -0.16 -30.53 -18.07
CA ALA A 61 0.53 -30.11 -19.29
C ALA A 61 -0.38 -30.08 -20.51
N ASN A 62 0.11 -29.46 -21.61
CA ASN A 62 -0.55 -29.42 -22.92
C ASN A 62 -1.97 -28.82 -22.88
N ILE A 63 -2.20 -27.80 -22.06
CA ILE A 63 -3.47 -27.06 -22.01
C ILE A 63 -3.47 -26.04 -23.15
N GLU A 64 -4.54 -25.95 -23.91
CA GLU A 64 -4.68 -24.89 -24.93
C GLU A 64 -4.57 -23.51 -24.29
N VAL A 65 -3.94 -22.55 -25.00
CA VAL A 65 -3.82 -21.19 -24.49
C VAL A 65 -5.18 -20.54 -24.32
N GLY A 66 -5.40 -19.94 -23.15
CA GLY A 66 -6.71 -19.38 -22.81
C GLY A 66 -6.81 -19.01 -21.33
N THR A 67 -8.01 -18.70 -20.90
CA THR A 67 -8.29 -18.43 -19.48
C THR A 67 -9.24 -19.50 -18.95
N TYR A 68 -8.88 -20.13 -17.85
CA TYR A 68 -9.58 -21.25 -17.26
C TYR A 68 -9.82 -21.08 -15.78
N ASN A 69 -10.87 -21.71 -15.27
CA ASN A 69 -11.02 -21.99 -13.85
C ASN A 69 -10.53 -23.42 -13.59
N VAL A 70 -9.80 -23.60 -12.50
CA VAL A 70 -9.22 -24.90 -12.12
C VAL A 70 -9.78 -25.31 -10.78
N LEU A 71 -10.47 -26.44 -10.74
CA LEU A 71 -11.10 -27.01 -9.55
C LEU A 71 -10.14 -27.99 -8.86
N PHE A 72 -9.97 -27.83 -7.56
CA PHE A 72 -9.22 -28.70 -6.66
C PHE A 72 -10.18 -29.37 -5.70
N SER A 73 -10.20 -30.69 -5.65
CA SER A 73 -11.12 -31.45 -4.78
C SER A 73 -10.44 -32.66 -4.14
N SER A 74 -10.71 -32.89 -2.87
CA SER A 74 -10.24 -34.05 -2.11
C SER A 74 -11.23 -34.43 -1.02
N LEU A 75 -11.30 -35.72 -0.70
CA LEU A 75 -12.19 -36.21 0.38
C LEU A 75 -11.76 -35.59 1.73
N GLY A 76 -12.72 -35.06 2.49
CA GLY A 76 -12.44 -34.39 3.77
C GLY A 76 -12.03 -32.93 3.66
N TYR A 77 -11.97 -32.37 2.45
CA TYR A 77 -11.60 -30.98 2.21
C TYR A 77 -12.71 -30.25 1.43
N LYS A 78 -12.82 -28.94 1.70
CA LYS A 78 -13.68 -28.08 0.89
C LYS A 78 -13.04 -27.95 -0.49
N PRO A 79 -13.79 -28.18 -1.59
CA PRO A 79 -13.28 -27.92 -2.92
C PRO A 79 -12.88 -26.45 -3.06
N PHE A 80 -11.87 -26.17 -3.88
CA PHE A 80 -11.34 -24.84 -4.14
C PHE A 80 -11.27 -24.61 -5.64
N THR A 81 -11.82 -23.50 -6.15
CA THR A 81 -11.70 -23.11 -7.55
C THR A 81 -10.71 -21.94 -7.67
N LEU A 82 -9.62 -22.18 -8.40
CA LEU A 82 -8.71 -21.11 -8.84
C LEU A 82 -9.33 -20.43 -10.06
N PHE A 83 -9.88 -19.24 -9.85
CA PHE A 83 -10.48 -18.47 -10.94
C PHE A 83 -9.45 -17.75 -11.79
N ASN A 84 -9.75 -17.56 -13.08
CA ASN A 84 -8.99 -16.71 -13.98
C ASN A 84 -7.51 -17.13 -14.17
N SER A 85 -7.23 -18.45 -14.21
CA SER A 85 -5.89 -18.92 -14.55
C SER A 85 -5.62 -18.71 -16.05
N VAL A 86 -4.74 -17.77 -16.38
CA VAL A 86 -4.38 -17.45 -17.77
C VAL A 86 -3.25 -18.37 -18.22
N ILE A 87 -3.52 -19.22 -19.21
CA ILE A 87 -2.57 -20.15 -19.79
C ILE A 87 -1.95 -19.52 -21.04
N ASN A 88 -0.66 -19.29 -21.00
CA ASN A 88 0.16 -18.75 -22.07
C ASN A 88 1.13 -19.82 -22.58
N SER A 89 1.67 -19.63 -23.78
CA SER A 89 2.71 -20.51 -24.32
C SER A 89 4.13 -20.14 -23.83
N GLY A 90 4.31 -18.94 -23.27
CA GLY A 90 5.61 -18.45 -22.81
C GLY A 90 5.97 -18.88 -21.40
N ASN A 91 4.99 -18.98 -20.52
CA ASN A 91 5.21 -19.26 -19.09
C ASN A 91 4.42 -20.48 -18.60
N GLU A 92 5.02 -21.24 -17.68
CA GLU A 92 4.34 -22.23 -16.88
C GLU A 92 3.85 -21.57 -15.58
N ASN A 93 2.55 -21.67 -15.29
CA ASN A 93 2.00 -21.14 -14.05
C ASN A 93 2.28 -22.09 -12.87
N ASN A 94 2.91 -21.58 -11.82
CA ASN A 94 3.23 -22.34 -10.61
C ASN A 94 2.44 -21.78 -9.42
N TYR A 95 1.58 -22.62 -8.81
CA TYR A 95 0.67 -22.23 -7.73
C TYR A 95 0.94 -23.02 -6.43
N THR A 96 0.71 -22.37 -5.30
CA THR A 96 0.63 -23.04 -3.99
C THR A 96 -0.80 -22.94 -3.48
N ILE A 97 -1.55 -24.04 -3.59
CA ILE A 97 -2.96 -24.12 -3.23
C ILE A 97 -3.13 -24.67 -1.82
N GLU A 98 -3.92 -24.00 -1.01
CA GLU A 98 -4.20 -24.39 0.37
C GLU A 98 -5.67 -24.79 0.53
N LEU A 99 -5.94 -26.08 0.79
CA LEU A 99 -7.29 -26.58 1.02
C LEU A 99 -7.66 -26.52 2.50
N GLU A 100 -8.89 -26.13 2.80
CA GLU A 100 -9.44 -26.11 4.15
C GLU A 100 -10.22 -27.39 4.41
N GLU A 101 -9.97 -28.08 5.55
CA GLU A 101 -10.69 -29.25 5.95
C GLU A 101 -12.21 -29.00 6.02
N ASP A 102 -13.00 -29.96 5.56
CA ASP A 102 -14.46 -29.98 5.73
C ASP A 102 -14.87 -31.06 6.77
N ILE A 103 -14.97 -30.63 8.00
CA ILE A 103 -15.27 -31.51 9.15
C ILE A 103 -16.73 -32.04 9.08
N ARG A 104 -17.58 -31.46 8.26
CA ARG A 104 -18.98 -31.90 8.11
C ARG A 104 -19.15 -33.22 7.36
N LEU A 105 -18.20 -33.52 6.46
CA LEU A 105 -18.27 -34.76 5.65
C LEU A 105 -18.01 -36.06 6.44
N LEU A 106 -17.48 -35.97 7.65
CA LEU A 106 -17.20 -37.14 8.50
C LEU A 106 -18.45 -37.76 9.14
N ASN A 107 -19.61 -37.08 9.10
CA ASN A 107 -20.84 -37.55 9.77
C ASN A 107 -22.02 -37.83 8.81
N GLU A 108 -21.96 -37.45 7.54
CA GLU A 108 -23.05 -37.70 6.57
C GLU A 108 -22.52 -37.52 5.13
N ILE A 109 -22.78 -38.52 4.27
CA ILE A 109 -22.52 -38.42 2.83
C ILE A 109 -23.61 -37.54 2.21
N VAL A 110 -23.47 -36.26 2.31
CA VAL A 110 -24.29 -35.30 1.55
C VAL A 110 -23.40 -34.72 0.43
N ILE A 111 -23.62 -35.21 -0.79
CA ILE A 111 -23.06 -34.60 -1.99
C ILE A 111 -23.73 -33.22 -2.15
N ARG A 112 -23.17 -32.22 -1.51
CA ARG A 112 -23.50 -30.80 -1.80
C ARG A 112 -22.39 -30.25 -2.68
N GLY A 113 -22.63 -30.21 -3.98
CA GLY A 113 -21.87 -29.34 -4.87
C GLY A 113 -22.05 -27.91 -4.38
N ASN A 114 -20.97 -27.24 -4.09
CA ASN A 114 -20.71 -25.80 -4.05
C ASN A 114 -19.94 -25.37 -2.83
N THR A 115 -18.66 -25.25 -3.01
CA THR A 115 -17.77 -24.57 -2.08
C THR A 115 -17.53 -23.17 -2.55
N ARG A 116 -17.62 -22.22 -1.64
CA ARG A 116 -17.59 -20.81 -1.93
C ARG A 116 -16.16 -20.28 -1.83
N THR A 117 -15.40 -20.45 -2.89
CA THR A 117 -13.98 -20.04 -2.99
C THR A 117 -13.78 -18.53 -2.85
N VAL A 118 -14.80 -17.72 -3.10
CA VAL A 118 -14.76 -16.26 -2.95
C VAL A 118 -14.60 -15.80 -1.50
N LYS A 119 -14.80 -16.71 -0.51
CA LYS A 119 -14.70 -16.36 0.90
C LYS A 119 -13.26 -16.03 1.29
N ALA A 120 -13.02 -14.78 1.73
CA ALA A 120 -11.73 -14.30 2.18
C ALA A 120 -11.49 -14.48 3.68
N ALA A 121 -12.57 -14.55 4.48
CA ALA A 121 -12.55 -14.58 5.93
C ALA A 121 -12.10 -15.93 6.51
N THR A 122 -11.43 -15.88 7.66
CA THR A 122 -11.07 -17.05 8.47
C THR A 122 -11.73 -16.95 9.85
N ILE A 123 -11.55 -17.95 10.71
CA ILE A 123 -12.07 -17.88 12.08
C ILE A 123 -11.35 -16.79 12.91
N GLU A 124 -10.07 -16.59 12.65
CA GLU A 124 -9.22 -15.59 13.31
C GLU A 124 -9.55 -14.17 12.85
N THR A 125 -9.90 -14.03 11.57
CA THR A 125 -10.24 -12.75 10.93
C THR A 125 -11.55 -12.89 10.13
N PRO A 126 -12.73 -12.89 10.80
CA PRO A 126 -13.98 -13.28 10.16
C PRO A 126 -14.63 -12.17 9.31
N LEU A 127 -14.20 -10.93 9.44
CA LEU A 127 -14.73 -9.77 8.70
C LEU A 127 -13.60 -8.81 8.31
N SER A 128 -13.95 -7.81 7.52
CA SER A 128 -13.04 -6.75 7.09
C SER A 128 -11.81 -7.28 6.34
N VAL A 129 -11.96 -8.40 5.62
CA VAL A 129 -10.91 -9.06 4.87
C VAL A 129 -11.22 -9.02 3.39
N GLN A 130 -10.28 -8.50 2.61
CA GLN A 130 -10.33 -8.49 1.17
C GLN A 130 -9.13 -9.22 0.58
N LYS A 131 -9.35 -9.90 -0.54
CA LYS A 131 -8.31 -10.62 -1.27
C LYS A 131 -8.33 -10.21 -2.74
N VAL A 132 -7.16 -9.92 -3.28
CA VAL A 132 -6.94 -9.60 -4.69
C VAL A 132 -5.89 -10.55 -5.23
N THR A 133 -6.18 -11.19 -6.35
CA THR A 133 -5.29 -12.14 -7.01
C THR A 133 -4.35 -11.44 -7.99
N SER A 134 -3.28 -12.13 -8.40
CA SER A 134 -2.31 -11.63 -9.39
C SER A 134 -2.99 -11.14 -10.67
N GLU A 135 -3.96 -11.88 -11.20
CA GLU A 135 -4.63 -11.50 -12.44
C GLU A 135 -5.55 -10.27 -12.29
N GLU A 136 -6.25 -10.14 -11.14
CA GLU A 136 -7.03 -8.94 -10.82
C GLU A 136 -6.12 -7.69 -10.67
N ILE A 137 -4.86 -7.88 -10.25
CA ILE A 137 -3.88 -6.80 -10.14
C ILE A 137 -3.35 -6.40 -11.53
N LYS A 138 -2.97 -7.37 -12.36
CA LYS A 138 -2.40 -7.14 -13.69
C LYS A 138 -3.38 -6.47 -14.64
N SER A 139 -4.66 -6.85 -14.57
CA SER A 139 -5.73 -6.33 -15.44
C SER A 139 -6.37 -5.04 -14.93
N ASN A 140 -5.92 -4.48 -13.79
CA ASN A 140 -6.53 -3.28 -13.20
C ASN A 140 -6.21 -2.03 -14.03
N PRO A 141 -7.22 -1.31 -14.58
CA PRO A 141 -7.00 -0.11 -15.38
C PRO A 141 -6.41 1.04 -14.57
N GLY A 142 -5.53 1.84 -15.19
CA GLY A 142 -4.84 2.96 -14.54
C GLY A 142 -3.91 2.55 -13.41
N GLY A 143 -3.73 1.24 -13.20
CA GLY A 143 -2.81 0.70 -12.20
C GLY A 143 -1.36 0.85 -12.60
N ASN A 144 -1.09 0.83 -13.90
CA ASN A 144 0.28 0.85 -14.46
C ASN A 144 1.24 -0.09 -13.68
N PHE A 145 0.75 -1.29 -13.35
CA PHE A 145 1.46 -2.31 -12.56
C PHE A 145 1.86 -1.86 -11.14
N ASP A 146 1.23 -0.82 -10.61
CA ASP A 146 1.39 -0.37 -9.22
C ASP A 146 0.31 -0.98 -8.32
N ILE A 147 0.75 -1.82 -7.40
CA ILE A 147 -0.16 -2.53 -6.48
C ILE A 147 -0.90 -1.57 -5.53
N SER A 148 -0.29 -0.44 -5.17
CA SER A 148 -0.90 0.56 -4.30
C SER A 148 -2.15 1.18 -4.93
N LYS A 149 -2.15 1.38 -6.26
CA LYS A 149 -3.32 1.87 -7.01
C LYS A 149 -4.44 0.84 -7.12
N VAL A 150 -4.08 -0.45 -7.14
CA VAL A 150 -5.07 -1.54 -7.10
C VAL A 150 -5.72 -1.63 -5.73
N ILE A 151 -4.94 -1.53 -4.66
CA ILE A 151 -5.43 -1.53 -3.28
C ILE A 151 -6.47 -0.42 -3.05
N GLN A 152 -6.31 0.74 -3.67
CA GLN A 152 -7.27 1.86 -3.57
C GLN A 152 -8.65 1.57 -4.17
N THR A 153 -8.87 0.43 -4.82
CA THR A 153 -10.20 -0.01 -5.28
C THR A 153 -10.98 -0.81 -4.24
N LEU A 154 -10.33 -1.18 -3.13
CA LEU A 154 -10.94 -1.96 -2.06
C LEU A 154 -11.79 -1.09 -1.11
N PRO A 155 -12.78 -1.68 -0.41
CA PRO A 155 -13.63 -0.92 0.51
C PRO A 155 -12.83 -0.31 1.65
N GLY A 156 -13.21 0.89 2.07
CA GLY A 156 -12.58 1.63 3.15
C GLY A 156 -11.22 2.24 2.80
N VAL A 157 -10.74 2.07 1.57
CA VAL A 157 -9.43 2.58 1.14
C VAL A 157 -9.58 3.91 0.41
N GLY A 158 -9.13 4.98 1.05
CA GLY A 158 -9.02 6.32 0.47
C GLY A 158 -7.60 6.64 -0.01
N GLY A 159 -7.48 7.66 -0.85
CA GLY A 159 -6.22 8.32 -1.18
C GLY A 159 -5.97 9.52 -0.28
N GLY A 160 -4.79 10.15 -0.38
CA GLY A 160 -4.41 11.32 0.40
C GLY A 160 -5.29 12.56 0.18
N ALA A 161 -4.98 13.63 0.88
CA ALA A 161 -5.67 14.92 0.75
C ALA A 161 -5.60 15.42 -0.70
N GLY A 162 -6.75 15.78 -1.28
CA GLY A 162 -6.83 16.17 -2.68
C GLY A 162 -7.14 15.05 -3.67
N GLY A 163 -7.40 13.81 -3.17
CA GLY A 163 -8.06 12.72 -3.92
C GLY A 163 -7.37 12.13 -5.14
N GLY A 164 -6.61 12.90 -5.86
CA GLY A 164 -5.97 12.52 -7.12
C GLY A 164 -4.52 12.90 -7.18
N SER A 165 -3.98 13.31 -6.05
CA SER A 165 -2.58 13.70 -6.01
C SER A 165 -1.69 12.55 -6.49
N PHE A 166 -0.50 12.89 -6.90
CA PHE A 166 0.56 12.00 -7.35
C PHE A 166 1.05 11.02 -6.27
N ARG A 167 0.28 10.81 -5.18
CA ARG A 167 0.68 9.99 -4.03
C ARG A 167 -0.26 8.81 -3.81
N ASN A 168 0.34 7.71 -3.38
CA ASN A 168 -0.33 6.47 -2.97
C ASN A 168 -0.48 6.41 -1.44
N ASP A 169 -0.91 7.49 -0.80
CA ASP A 169 -1.24 7.43 0.61
C ASP A 169 -2.42 6.48 0.81
N ILE A 170 -2.23 5.44 1.61
CA ILE A 170 -3.24 4.41 1.86
C ILE A 170 -3.92 4.74 3.19
N ILE A 171 -5.12 5.31 3.09
CA ILE A 171 -5.96 5.70 4.23
C ILE A 171 -7.04 4.65 4.41
N ILE A 172 -7.05 3.96 5.56
CA ILE A 172 -7.99 2.88 5.82
C ILE A 172 -8.98 3.27 6.89
N ARG A 173 -10.29 3.35 6.48
CA ARG A 173 -11.37 3.67 7.43
C ARG A 173 -11.07 4.90 8.27
N GLY A 174 -10.54 5.96 7.65
CA GLY A 174 -10.20 7.22 8.29
C GLY A 174 -8.99 7.19 9.23
N GLY A 175 -8.17 6.13 9.22
CA GLY A 175 -6.88 6.10 9.91
C GLY A 175 -5.76 6.69 9.05
N ALA A 176 -4.72 7.20 9.67
CA ALA A 176 -3.58 7.82 8.99
C ALA A 176 -2.76 6.81 8.16
N PRO A 177 -2.05 7.24 7.11
CA PRO A 177 -1.24 6.36 6.29
C PRO A 177 -0.18 5.57 7.07
N ASN A 178 0.40 6.15 8.11
CA ASN A 178 1.39 5.49 8.97
C ASN A 178 0.79 4.45 9.94
N GLU A 179 -0.53 4.29 9.99
CA GLU A 179 -1.22 3.33 10.87
C GLU A 179 -1.31 1.92 10.25
N ASN A 180 -0.92 1.77 8.99
CA ASN A 180 -0.89 0.51 8.27
C ASN A 180 0.43 -0.24 8.48
N VAL A 181 0.41 -1.57 8.38
CA VAL A 181 1.61 -2.40 8.34
C VAL A 181 1.57 -3.35 7.14
N PHE A 182 2.73 -3.65 6.59
CA PHE A 182 2.89 -4.43 5.37
C PHE A 182 3.80 -5.62 5.61
N TYR A 183 3.35 -6.80 5.22
CA TYR A 183 4.11 -8.05 5.34
C TYR A 183 4.24 -8.72 3.97
N ILE A 184 5.45 -9.14 3.63
CA ILE A 184 5.75 -9.95 2.45
C ILE A 184 6.25 -11.31 2.96
N ASP A 185 5.51 -12.40 2.66
CA ASP A 185 5.84 -13.77 3.08
C ASP A 185 6.24 -13.89 4.57
N GLY A 186 5.61 -13.09 5.45
CA GLY A 186 5.86 -13.09 6.90
C GLY A 186 6.96 -12.14 7.38
N ILE A 187 7.66 -11.43 6.49
CA ILE A 187 8.60 -10.35 6.81
C ILE A 187 7.88 -9.01 6.75
N GLU A 188 8.03 -8.20 7.79
CA GLU A 188 7.54 -6.81 7.79
C GLU A 188 8.40 -5.94 6.86
N VAL A 189 7.74 -5.17 5.97
CA VAL A 189 8.38 -4.26 5.02
C VAL A 189 7.79 -2.86 5.22
N PRO A 190 8.44 -1.99 5.99
CA PRO A 190 7.90 -0.66 6.32
C PRO A 190 7.80 0.27 5.12
N VAL A 191 8.68 0.12 4.12
CA VAL A 191 8.74 0.96 2.93
C VAL A 191 8.22 0.18 1.73
N ILE A 192 7.08 0.61 1.17
CA ILE A 192 6.43 -0.03 0.02
C ILE A 192 6.26 0.91 -1.17
N ASN A 193 6.64 2.18 -1.03
CA ASN A 193 6.54 3.19 -2.07
C ASN A 193 7.89 3.87 -2.32
N HIS A 194 8.12 4.27 -3.56
CA HIS A 194 9.17 5.22 -3.94
C HIS A 194 8.89 6.60 -3.36
N PHE A 195 9.91 7.38 -3.06
CA PHE A 195 9.80 8.75 -2.49
C PHE A 195 8.89 8.77 -1.25
N GLN A 196 9.01 7.75 -0.41
CA GLN A 196 8.16 7.62 0.78
C GLN A 196 8.43 8.75 1.76
N THR A 197 7.36 9.38 2.27
CA THR A 197 7.46 10.33 3.37
C THR A 197 7.86 9.57 4.63
N GLN A 198 8.96 9.99 5.26
CA GLN A 198 9.43 9.41 6.51
C GLN A 198 8.41 9.59 7.64
N GLY A 199 8.20 8.56 8.44
CA GLY A 199 7.16 8.53 9.47
C GLY A 199 5.74 8.28 8.94
N SER A 200 5.59 8.08 7.62
CA SER A 200 4.35 7.70 6.94
C SER A 200 4.58 6.48 6.04
N SER A 201 3.57 6.03 5.31
CA SER A 201 3.71 4.96 4.30
C SER A 201 3.42 5.44 2.87
N GLY A 202 3.06 6.70 2.70
CA GLY A 202 2.70 7.27 1.40
C GLY A 202 3.89 7.64 0.53
N GLY A 203 3.72 7.50 -0.78
CA GLY A 203 4.67 7.88 -1.83
C GLY A 203 3.98 7.83 -3.20
N PRO A 204 4.58 8.37 -4.28
CA PRO A 204 3.91 8.48 -5.58
C PRO A 204 3.79 7.16 -6.35
N GLN A 205 4.62 6.16 -6.08
CA GLN A 205 4.68 4.92 -6.85
C GLN A 205 5.08 3.75 -5.94
N GLY A 206 4.42 2.58 -6.10
CA GLY A 206 4.75 1.37 -5.36
C GLY A 206 6.06 0.71 -5.82
N ILE A 207 6.84 0.15 -4.88
CA ILE A 207 8.08 -0.59 -5.18
C ILE A 207 7.84 -2.08 -5.43
N LEU A 208 6.66 -2.62 -5.11
CA LEU A 208 6.36 -4.04 -5.27
C LEU A 208 6.13 -4.40 -6.74
N ASN A 209 6.90 -5.34 -7.28
CA ASN A 209 6.69 -5.87 -8.62
C ASN A 209 5.51 -6.85 -8.63
N VAL A 210 4.46 -6.52 -9.38
CA VAL A 210 3.24 -7.35 -9.49
C VAL A 210 3.51 -8.76 -10.04
N SER A 211 4.62 -8.94 -10.81
CA SER A 211 5.02 -10.26 -11.32
C SER A 211 5.40 -11.25 -10.21
N PHE A 212 5.73 -10.78 -9.00
CA PHE A 212 6.03 -11.59 -7.82
C PHE A 212 4.79 -11.98 -7.04
N ILE A 213 3.71 -11.19 -7.14
CA ILE A 213 2.56 -11.31 -6.25
C ILE A 213 1.63 -12.43 -6.73
N GLU A 214 1.32 -13.36 -5.85
CA GLU A 214 0.28 -14.37 -6.03
C GLU A 214 -1.06 -13.86 -5.49
N GLU A 215 -1.06 -13.28 -4.29
CA GLU A 215 -2.25 -12.78 -3.59
C GLU A 215 -1.88 -11.59 -2.70
N VAL A 216 -2.79 -10.62 -2.60
CA VAL A 216 -2.77 -9.59 -1.59
C VAL A 216 -3.99 -9.75 -0.69
N LYS A 217 -3.74 -9.81 0.62
CA LYS A 217 -4.80 -9.82 1.64
C LYS A 217 -4.73 -8.52 2.44
N LEU A 218 -5.82 -7.77 2.43
CA LEU A 218 -6.05 -6.62 3.30
C LEU A 218 -6.96 -7.02 4.46
N THR A 219 -6.56 -6.66 5.68
CA THR A 219 -7.40 -6.77 6.88
C THR A 219 -7.51 -5.39 7.52
N SER A 220 -8.70 -4.79 7.54
CA SER A 220 -8.95 -3.42 8.01
C SER A 220 -9.58 -3.33 9.42
N SER A 221 -9.90 -4.47 10.02
CA SER A 221 -10.32 -4.66 11.42
C SER A 221 -10.15 -6.12 11.80
N ALA A 222 -10.29 -6.48 13.07
CA ALA A 222 -10.17 -7.86 13.56
C ALA A 222 -8.82 -8.51 13.19
N PHE A 223 -7.71 -7.76 13.24
CA PHE A 223 -6.40 -8.33 12.93
C PHE A 223 -6.03 -9.44 13.90
N ASP A 224 -5.37 -10.47 13.39
CA ASP A 224 -4.73 -11.53 14.16
C ASP A 224 -3.75 -10.95 15.20
N ALA A 225 -3.68 -11.53 16.39
CA ALA A 225 -2.83 -11.05 17.48
C ALA A 225 -1.33 -11.12 17.18
N ARG A 226 -0.91 -11.87 16.16
CA ARG A 226 0.48 -11.94 15.70
C ARG A 226 1.03 -10.63 15.15
N TYR A 227 0.17 -9.71 14.65
CA TYR A 227 0.61 -8.47 14.03
C TYR A 227 0.70 -7.36 15.06
N ASP A 228 1.92 -6.84 15.22
CA ASP A 228 2.27 -5.70 16.04
C ASP A 228 2.17 -4.39 15.27
N ASN A 229 2.16 -3.29 16.01
CA ASN A 229 2.33 -1.94 15.47
C ASN A 229 1.28 -1.51 14.44
N ALA A 230 0.15 -2.23 14.31
CA ALA A 230 -0.97 -1.96 13.42
C ALA A 230 -2.16 -1.40 14.18
N ILE A 231 -2.67 -0.23 13.81
CA ILE A 231 -3.89 0.36 14.38
C ILE A 231 -4.93 0.74 13.32
N SER A 232 -4.63 0.61 12.01
CA SER A 232 -5.60 0.83 10.94
C SER A 232 -5.79 -0.41 10.07
N SER A 233 -4.73 -0.98 9.54
CA SER A 233 -4.80 -2.20 8.72
C SER A 233 -3.52 -3.03 8.74
N VAL A 234 -3.67 -4.28 8.27
CA VAL A 234 -2.58 -5.21 7.98
C VAL A 234 -2.70 -5.67 6.53
N PHE A 235 -1.64 -5.43 5.76
CA PHE A 235 -1.47 -5.96 4.41
C PHE A 235 -0.54 -7.17 4.43
N GLN A 236 -0.95 -8.22 3.75
CA GLN A 236 -0.14 -9.43 3.55
C GLN A 236 -0.01 -9.66 2.04
N PHE A 237 1.22 -9.60 1.56
CA PHE A 237 1.58 -9.91 0.19
C PHE A 237 2.18 -11.30 0.16
N LYS A 238 1.47 -12.23 -0.47
CA LYS A 238 1.98 -13.57 -0.74
C LYS A 238 2.66 -13.54 -2.11
N GLN A 239 3.95 -13.86 -2.13
CA GLN A 239 4.71 -13.99 -3.36
C GLN A 239 4.62 -15.42 -3.90
N LYS A 240 4.57 -15.57 -5.24
CA LYS A 240 4.73 -16.88 -5.87
C LYS A 240 6.14 -17.45 -5.62
N ASN A 241 6.30 -18.73 -5.73
CA ASN A 241 7.61 -19.37 -5.76
C ASN A 241 8.12 -19.40 -7.20
N GLY A 242 9.45 -19.41 -7.40
CA GLY A 242 10.03 -19.58 -8.71
C GLY A 242 9.67 -20.93 -9.31
N ASN A 243 9.71 -21.06 -10.65
CA ASN A 243 9.41 -22.30 -11.34
C ASN A 243 10.43 -23.40 -10.97
N PRO A 244 10.00 -24.59 -10.49
CA PRO A 244 10.92 -25.65 -10.12
C PRO A 244 11.46 -26.48 -11.31
N ASN A 245 10.90 -26.30 -12.51
CA ASN A 245 11.15 -27.16 -13.67
C ASN A 245 12.05 -26.48 -14.71
N GLN A 246 11.84 -25.21 -14.99
CA GLN A 246 12.53 -24.48 -16.06
C GLN A 246 12.76 -23.02 -15.72
N VAL A 247 13.73 -22.41 -16.38
CA VAL A 247 13.94 -20.97 -16.34
C VAL A 247 12.95 -20.30 -17.28
N GLN A 248 12.27 -19.29 -16.77
CA GLN A 248 11.31 -18.49 -17.51
C GLN A 248 11.33 -17.05 -17.01
N GLY A 249 10.63 -16.15 -17.70
CA GLY A 249 10.60 -14.76 -17.28
C GLY A 249 9.70 -13.89 -18.11
N ASN A 250 9.75 -12.60 -17.80
CA ASN A 250 9.11 -11.57 -18.60
C ASN A 250 9.97 -10.32 -18.68
N ILE A 251 9.83 -9.63 -19.80
CA ILE A 251 10.38 -8.30 -20.04
C ILE A 251 9.20 -7.38 -20.35
N ARG A 252 9.09 -6.30 -19.59
CA ARG A 252 8.09 -5.26 -19.79
C ARG A 252 8.76 -3.95 -20.16
N LEU A 253 8.32 -3.36 -21.27
CA LEU A 253 8.70 -2.02 -21.68
C LEU A 253 7.44 -1.18 -21.89
N SER A 254 7.38 -0.02 -21.26
CA SER A 254 6.29 0.93 -21.42
C SER A 254 6.80 2.35 -21.61
N ALA A 255 5.89 3.31 -21.78
CA ALA A 255 6.25 4.73 -21.91
C ALA A 255 6.90 5.29 -20.62
N THR A 256 6.79 4.62 -19.48
CA THR A 256 7.21 5.13 -18.16
C THR A 256 8.32 4.32 -17.51
N GLU A 257 8.47 3.03 -17.86
CA GLU A 257 9.40 2.14 -17.18
C GLU A 257 9.83 0.94 -18.02
N PHE A 258 10.99 0.40 -17.67
CA PHE A 258 11.47 -0.91 -18.06
C PHE A 258 11.53 -1.82 -16.85
N ALA A 259 11.00 -3.04 -16.95
CA ALA A 259 11.07 -4.03 -15.90
C ALA A 259 11.40 -5.41 -16.49
N THR A 260 12.17 -6.19 -15.74
CA THR A 260 12.48 -7.56 -16.08
C THR A 260 12.33 -8.46 -14.87
N THR A 261 11.82 -9.67 -15.08
CA THR A 261 11.64 -10.69 -14.06
C THR A 261 12.11 -12.03 -14.60
N PHE A 262 12.94 -12.74 -13.84
CA PHE A 262 13.37 -14.09 -14.13
C PHE A 262 13.09 -15.01 -12.96
N GLU A 263 12.71 -16.23 -13.25
CA GLU A 263 12.49 -17.28 -12.26
C GLU A 263 12.94 -18.64 -12.79
N GLY A 264 13.27 -19.55 -11.89
CA GLY A 264 13.66 -20.88 -12.29
C GLY A 264 14.25 -21.72 -11.15
N PRO A 265 14.66 -22.96 -11.44
CA PRO A 265 15.33 -23.80 -10.46
C PRO A 265 16.80 -23.39 -10.28
N LEU A 266 17.23 -23.29 -9.02
CA LEU A 266 18.66 -23.35 -8.65
C LEU A 266 19.11 -24.81 -8.47
N SER A 267 18.19 -25.63 -7.97
CA SER A 267 18.33 -27.07 -7.88
C SER A 267 16.96 -27.69 -8.14
N PRO A 268 16.85 -28.65 -9.10
CA PRO A 268 15.57 -29.22 -9.50
C PRO A 268 14.75 -29.67 -8.26
N GLN A 269 13.50 -29.26 -8.21
CA GLN A 269 12.52 -29.60 -7.17
C GLN A 269 12.87 -29.17 -5.73
N LYS A 270 14.10 -28.68 -5.46
CA LYS A 270 14.55 -28.32 -4.10
C LYS A 270 14.72 -26.81 -3.88
N SER A 271 15.27 -26.12 -4.87
CA SER A 271 15.56 -24.70 -4.71
C SER A 271 15.12 -23.92 -5.93
N THR A 272 14.46 -22.81 -5.72
CA THR A 272 14.03 -21.90 -6.80
C THR A 272 14.45 -20.47 -6.53
N PHE A 273 14.59 -19.70 -7.60
CA PHE A 273 14.81 -18.27 -7.55
C PHE A 273 13.70 -17.51 -8.29
N LEU A 274 13.48 -16.29 -7.86
CA LEU A 274 12.63 -15.28 -8.51
C LEU A 274 13.31 -13.93 -8.27
N ILE A 275 13.73 -13.26 -9.33
CA ILE A 275 14.48 -11.99 -9.26
C ILE A 275 13.90 -10.99 -10.25
N SER A 276 13.92 -9.72 -9.88
CA SER A 276 13.56 -8.65 -10.81
C SER A 276 14.36 -7.37 -10.59
N ALA A 277 14.43 -6.58 -11.65
CA ALA A 277 14.89 -5.21 -11.63
C ALA A 277 13.92 -4.34 -12.44
N ARG A 278 13.60 -3.14 -11.92
CA ARG A 278 12.80 -2.15 -12.62
C ARG A 278 13.52 -0.81 -12.61
N ARG A 279 13.44 -0.11 -13.74
CA ARG A 279 13.94 1.25 -13.96
C ARG A 279 12.82 2.13 -14.46
N SER A 280 12.55 3.24 -13.74
CA SER A 280 11.69 4.30 -14.24
C SER A 280 12.47 5.29 -15.11
N TYR A 281 11.80 5.82 -16.13
CA TYR A 281 12.25 6.97 -16.90
C TYR A 281 11.14 8.01 -17.07
N LEU A 282 10.33 8.17 -16.02
CA LEU A 282 9.28 9.19 -15.93
C LEU A 282 9.80 10.60 -16.23
N GLN A 283 11.07 10.89 -15.91
CA GLN A 283 11.71 12.15 -16.24
C GLN A 283 11.64 12.49 -17.74
N LEU A 284 11.70 11.50 -18.62
CA LEU A 284 11.60 11.71 -20.08
C LEU A 284 10.19 12.07 -20.50
N LEU A 285 9.19 11.37 -19.95
CA LEU A 285 7.77 11.68 -20.17
C LEU A 285 7.44 13.09 -19.65
N PHE A 286 7.87 13.42 -18.44
CA PHE A 286 7.60 14.72 -17.82
C PHE A 286 8.31 15.86 -18.55
N GLN A 287 9.49 15.62 -19.10
CA GLN A 287 10.17 16.56 -19.99
C GLN A 287 9.37 16.78 -21.30
N ALA A 288 8.80 15.72 -21.87
CA ALA A 288 8.03 15.80 -23.10
C ALA A 288 6.76 16.62 -22.95
N ILE A 289 6.09 16.53 -21.80
CA ILE A 289 4.85 17.28 -21.47
C ILE A 289 5.11 18.56 -20.67
N ASP A 290 6.38 19.02 -20.62
CA ASP A 290 6.81 20.28 -19.99
C ASP A 290 6.48 20.41 -18.50
N LEU A 291 6.48 19.30 -17.74
CA LEU A 291 6.43 19.35 -16.29
C LEU A 291 7.83 19.65 -15.72
N PRO A 292 7.95 20.47 -14.65
CA PRO A 292 9.24 20.86 -14.11
C PRO A 292 9.91 19.82 -13.21
N ILE A 293 9.25 18.68 -12.93
CA ILE A 293 9.73 17.63 -12.03
C ILE A 293 10.41 16.49 -12.80
N ARG A 294 11.41 15.87 -12.19
CA ARG A 294 12.26 14.82 -12.80
C ARG A 294 12.43 13.63 -11.86
N PRO A 295 11.36 12.85 -11.57
CA PRO A 295 11.48 11.65 -10.76
C PRO A 295 12.22 10.54 -11.53
N ASN A 296 13.09 9.87 -10.84
CA ASN A 296 13.89 8.77 -11.34
C ASN A 296 14.09 7.72 -10.25
N TYR A 297 13.84 6.44 -10.55
CA TYR A 297 14.04 5.41 -9.56
C TYR A 297 14.47 4.07 -10.16
N TRP A 298 15.11 3.26 -9.31
CA TRP A 298 15.34 1.85 -9.48
C TRP A 298 14.69 1.07 -8.35
N ASP A 299 14.20 -0.12 -8.63
CA ASP A 299 13.90 -1.11 -7.61
C ASP A 299 14.33 -2.51 -8.00
N PHE A 300 14.58 -3.30 -6.96
CA PHE A 300 15.06 -4.67 -7.05
C PHE A 300 14.27 -5.55 -6.11
N GLN A 301 13.92 -6.75 -6.57
CA GLN A 301 13.20 -7.70 -5.76
C GLN A 301 13.76 -9.11 -5.97
N THR A 302 13.88 -9.88 -4.90
CA THR A 302 14.45 -11.23 -4.93
C THR A 302 13.69 -12.12 -3.95
N LYS A 303 13.38 -13.35 -4.39
CA LYS A 303 12.93 -14.43 -3.52
C LYS A 303 13.70 -15.70 -3.86
N LEU A 304 14.30 -16.31 -2.86
CA LEU A 304 14.95 -17.63 -2.98
C LEU A 304 14.23 -18.60 -2.04
N THR A 305 13.90 -19.77 -2.52
CA THR A 305 13.31 -20.82 -1.68
C THR A 305 14.18 -22.06 -1.72
N HIS A 306 14.33 -22.71 -0.58
CA HIS A 306 15.05 -23.97 -0.46
C HIS A 306 14.28 -24.94 0.44
N GLN A 307 14.03 -26.13 -0.07
CA GLN A 307 13.40 -27.24 0.67
C GLN A 307 14.49 -28.20 1.15
N PHE A 308 14.84 -28.15 2.44
CA PHE A 308 15.81 -29.07 3.04
C PHE A 308 15.32 -30.51 3.04
N ASN A 309 14.05 -30.70 3.43
CA ASN A 309 13.36 -31.98 3.46
C ASN A 309 11.83 -31.71 3.45
N ALA A 310 11.01 -32.75 3.50
CA ALA A 310 9.55 -32.64 3.44
C ALA A 310 8.94 -31.75 4.55
N LYS A 311 9.67 -31.48 5.63
CA LYS A 311 9.16 -30.71 6.79
C LYS A 311 9.80 -29.34 6.95
N THR A 312 10.97 -29.09 6.33
CA THR A 312 11.75 -27.87 6.61
C THR A 312 12.07 -27.13 5.35
N SER A 313 11.67 -25.86 5.27
CA SER A 313 11.97 -24.96 4.17
C SER A 313 12.55 -23.63 4.66
N LEU A 314 13.39 -23.03 3.84
CA LEU A 314 13.97 -21.72 4.03
C LEU A 314 13.54 -20.82 2.86
N THR A 315 13.06 -19.64 3.19
CA THR A 315 12.77 -18.59 2.21
C THR A 315 13.62 -17.38 2.53
N PHE A 316 14.35 -16.87 1.55
CA PHE A 316 15.01 -15.56 1.59
C PHE A 316 14.19 -14.59 0.73
N ILE A 317 13.97 -13.39 1.23
CA ILE A 317 13.42 -12.27 0.47
C ILE A 317 14.34 -11.06 0.55
N GLY A 318 14.40 -10.31 -0.52
CA GLY A 318 15.05 -9.01 -0.62
C GLY A 318 14.21 -8.08 -1.48
N ILE A 319 14.01 -6.86 -0.99
CA ILE A 319 13.39 -5.77 -1.73
C ILE A 319 14.13 -4.49 -1.41
N GLY A 320 14.34 -3.63 -2.40
CA GLY A 320 15.01 -2.35 -2.20
C GLY A 320 14.77 -1.40 -3.35
N ALA A 321 14.95 -0.11 -3.08
CA ALA A 321 14.78 0.97 -4.04
C ALA A 321 15.85 2.05 -3.87
N ILE A 322 16.11 2.77 -4.98
CA ILE A 322 16.94 3.97 -5.06
C ILE A 322 16.11 5.03 -5.75
N ASP A 323 15.92 6.18 -5.12
CA ASP A 323 15.02 7.25 -5.53
C ASP A 323 15.75 8.58 -5.65
N GLU A 324 15.60 9.25 -6.80
CA GLU A 324 16.15 10.57 -7.06
C GLU A 324 15.04 11.48 -7.62
N PHE A 325 14.80 12.59 -6.96
CA PHE A 325 13.82 13.58 -7.39
C PHE A 325 14.47 14.96 -7.50
N SER A 326 14.41 15.54 -8.69
CA SER A 326 15.01 16.82 -9.02
C SER A 326 14.07 17.68 -9.86
N PHE A 327 14.49 18.90 -10.15
CA PHE A 327 13.75 19.87 -10.96
C PHE A 327 14.52 20.23 -12.23
N ALA A 328 13.76 20.69 -13.23
CA ALA A 328 14.33 21.31 -14.42
C ALA A 328 13.46 22.50 -14.82
N ALA A 329 14.08 23.52 -15.41
CA ALA A 329 13.37 24.67 -15.93
C ALA A 329 12.35 24.25 -17.00
N PRO A 330 11.07 24.66 -16.88
CA PRO A 330 10.08 24.39 -17.90
C PRO A 330 10.34 25.22 -19.16
N LYS A 331 9.89 24.76 -20.31
CA LYS A 331 9.93 25.54 -21.57
C LYS A 331 9.09 26.81 -21.49
N THR A 332 7.92 26.67 -20.83
CA THR A 332 6.99 27.78 -20.57
C THR A 332 6.84 27.95 -19.08
N SER A 333 7.33 29.07 -18.53
CA SER A 333 7.18 29.42 -17.11
C SER A 333 5.76 29.90 -16.83
N THR A 334 5.10 29.32 -15.84
CA THR A 334 3.81 29.77 -15.28
C THR A 334 3.91 29.89 -13.76
N PRO A 335 3.03 30.68 -13.11
CA PRO A 335 3.01 30.76 -11.65
C PRO A 335 2.89 29.40 -10.95
N GLU A 336 2.10 28.49 -11.51
CA GLU A 336 1.89 27.12 -10.99
C GLU A 336 3.19 26.30 -11.06
N LYS A 337 3.87 26.29 -12.22
CA LYS A 337 5.12 25.56 -12.41
C LYS A 337 6.24 26.11 -11.52
N LEU A 338 6.33 27.44 -11.40
CA LEU A 338 7.30 28.08 -10.53
C LEU A 338 7.02 27.77 -9.06
N TYR A 339 5.72 27.77 -8.67
CA TYR A 339 5.32 27.35 -7.33
C TYR A 339 5.75 25.89 -7.06
N VAL A 340 5.49 24.97 -7.97
CA VAL A 340 5.92 23.56 -7.85
C VAL A 340 7.43 23.45 -7.64
N ILE A 341 8.24 24.20 -8.38
CA ILE A 341 9.70 24.15 -8.23
C ILE A 341 10.14 24.68 -6.86
N ASN A 342 9.60 25.83 -6.41
CA ASN A 342 10.08 26.51 -5.22
C ASN A 342 9.49 25.97 -3.91
N SER A 343 8.30 25.36 -3.95
CA SER A 343 7.65 24.80 -2.77
C SER A 343 8.09 23.38 -2.42
N ASN A 344 8.50 22.59 -3.41
CA ASN A 344 8.90 21.20 -3.22
C ASN A 344 10.38 21.05 -2.85
N VAL A 345 10.75 19.84 -2.48
CA VAL A 345 12.09 19.48 -2.01
C VAL A 345 12.81 18.59 -3.03
N LEU A 346 14.12 18.64 -3.06
CA LEU A 346 14.97 17.64 -3.70
C LEU A 346 15.03 16.41 -2.81
N VAL A 347 14.91 15.22 -3.38
CA VAL A 347 14.90 13.98 -2.62
C VAL A 347 15.94 13.01 -3.17
N ASN A 348 16.73 12.44 -2.28
CA ASN A 348 17.64 11.34 -2.58
C ASN A 348 17.46 10.28 -1.48
N GLN A 349 16.83 9.18 -1.82
CA GLN A 349 16.50 8.12 -0.88
C GLN A 349 17.01 6.78 -1.38
N TRP A 350 17.33 5.89 -0.45
CA TRP A 350 17.43 4.48 -0.73
C TRP A 350 16.88 3.68 0.45
N ASN A 351 16.34 2.55 0.14
CA ASN A 351 15.83 1.64 1.17
C ASN A 351 16.05 0.18 0.76
N TYR A 352 16.11 -0.68 1.76
CA TYR A 352 15.98 -2.12 1.54
C TYR A 352 15.38 -2.82 2.76
N THR A 353 14.70 -3.92 2.50
CA THR A 353 14.35 -4.95 3.48
C THR A 353 14.84 -6.28 2.97
N THR A 354 15.63 -6.96 3.79
CA THR A 354 16.06 -8.34 3.55
C THR A 354 15.68 -9.21 4.72
N GLY A 355 15.35 -10.47 4.45
CA GLY A 355 15.04 -11.38 5.54
C GLY A 355 15.02 -12.85 5.13
N VAL A 356 15.08 -13.70 6.14
CA VAL A 356 14.97 -15.15 6.01
C VAL A 356 13.83 -15.66 6.88
N VAL A 357 13.07 -16.62 6.37
CA VAL A 357 12.02 -17.33 7.10
C VAL A 357 12.33 -18.81 7.05
N LEU A 358 12.63 -19.40 8.21
CA LEU A 358 12.72 -20.84 8.39
C LEU A 358 11.37 -21.35 8.85
N LYS A 359 10.73 -22.20 8.05
CA LYS A 359 9.47 -22.87 8.36
C LYS A 359 9.73 -24.34 8.61
N HIS A 360 9.17 -24.86 9.71
CA HIS A 360 9.25 -26.27 10.04
C HIS A 360 7.87 -26.83 10.41
N LEU A 361 7.50 -27.92 9.75
CA LEU A 361 6.24 -28.62 9.99
C LEU A 361 6.37 -29.53 11.21
N ILE A 362 5.44 -29.40 12.14
CA ILE A 362 5.30 -30.23 13.35
C ILE A 362 4.01 -31.03 13.29
N ALA A 363 3.76 -31.90 14.24
CA ALA A 363 2.51 -32.61 14.36
C ALA A 363 1.34 -31.61 14.47
N ASN A 364 0.42 -31.65 13.52
CA ASN A 364 -0.78 -30.81 13.42
C ASN A 364 -0.49 -29.30 13.37
N GLY A 365 0.58 -28.90 12.69
CA GLY A 365 0.89 -27.49 12.54
C GLY A 365 2.32 -27.21 12.09
N TYR A 366 2.77 -25.99 12.33
CA TYR A 366 4.10 -25.53 11.94
C TYR A 366 4.56 -24.38 12.82
N TRP A 367 5.86 -24.13 12.83
CA TRP A 367 6.44 -22.91 13.35
C TRP A 367 7.28 -22.19 12.29
N ASN A 368 7.35 -20.88 12.44
CA ASN A 368 8.20 -20.01 11.65
C ASN A 368 9.19 -19.28 12.55
N LEU A 369 10.44 -19.21 12.12
CA LEU A 369 11.44 -18.30 12.65
C LEU A 369 11.86 -17.34 11.55
N ALA A 370 11.57 -16.06 11.72
CA ALA A 370 11.87 -15.02 10.75
C ALA A 370 12.91 -14.06 11.33
N PHE A 371 13.97 -13.79 10.57
CA PHE A 371 14.91 -12.71 10.85
C PHE A 371 14.92 -11.74 9.69
N SER A 372 14.84 -10.45 9.97
CA SER A 372 14.87 -9.42 8.93
C SER A 372 15.68 -8.20 9.35
N ARG A 373 16.22 -7.52 8.35
CA ARG A 373 16.84 -6.20 8.47
C ARG A 373 16.23 -5.26 7.46
N THR A 374 15.80 -4.10 7.95
CA THR A 374 15.34 -2.98 7.13
C THR A 374 16.24 -1.79 7.37
N ALA A 375 16.56 -1.07 6.30
CA ALA A 375 17.20 0.24 6.38
C ALA A 375 16.53 1.21 5.40
N PHE A 376 16.31 2.43 5.85
CA PHE A 376 15.77 3.52 5.06
C PHE A 376 16.63 4.76 5.29
N ASN A 377 17.25 5.26 4.23
CA ASN A 377 18.03 6.49 4.23
C ASN A 377 17.26 7.57 3.46
N ASN A 378 17.11 8.73 4.06
CA ASN A 378 16.30 9.81 3.54
C ASN A 378 17.10 11.12 3.58
N ASN A 379 17.48 11.63 2.42
CA ASN A 379 18.13 12.92 2.26
C ASN A 379 17.17 13.85 1.53
N ILE A 380 16.86 14.97 2.15
CA ILE A 380 15.95 15.99 1.63
C ILE A 380 16.65 17.34 1.69
N GLU A 381 16.70 18.01 0.56
CA GLU A 381 17.22 19.37 0.45
C GLU A 381 16.17 20.30 -0.16
N LYS A 382 16.18 21.55 0.28
CA LYS A 382 15.40 22.63 -0.33
C LYS A 382 16.25 23.88 -0.41
N TYR A 383 16.14 24.54 -1.53
CA TYR A 383 16.80 25.81 -1.76
C TYR A 383 15.76 26.91 -1.99
N GLU A 384 16.13 28.15 -1.74
CA GLU A 384 15.27 29.31 -2.07
C GLU A 384 14.97 29.39 -3.55
N ASP A 385 15.95 29.02 -4.36
CA ASP A 385 15.83 28.79 -5.79
C ASP A 385 16.32 27.38 -6.11
N ASN A 386 15.40 26.44 -6.22
CA ASN A 386 15.70 25.05 -6.56
C ASN A 386 16.22 24.86 -7.99
N GLN A 387 16.15 25.90 -8.85
CA GLN A 387 16.74 25.85 -10.19
C GLN A 387 18.25 26.17 -10.15
N ASN A 388 18.69 26.99 -9.18
CA ASN A 388 20.08 27.38 -8.98
C ASN A 388 20.53 27.09 -7.54
N PRO A 389 20.64 25.82 -7.15
CA PRO A 389 20.99 25.42 -5.79
C PRO A 389 22.42 25.87 -5.44
N SER A 390 22.57 26.53 -4.30
CA SER A 390 23.85 26.90 -3.74
C SER A 390 23.84 26.76 -2.20
N PRO A 391 25.01 26.62 -1.55
CA PRO A 391 25.07 26.58 -0.09
C PRO A 391 24.44 27.81 0.58
N ASP A 392 24.52 28.98 -0.05
CA ASP A 392 24.08 30.27 0.50
C ASP A 392 22.55 30.41 0.46
N ASN A 393 21.85 29.69 -0.46
CA ASN A 393 20.39 29.72 -0.59
C ASN A 393 19.72 28.45 -0.10
N LYS A 394 20.46 27.58 0.64
CA LYS A 394 19.89 26.35 1.22
C LYS A 394 18.93 26.69 2.37
N SER A 395 17.67 26.28 2.25
CA SER A 395 16.63 26.53 3.25
C SER A 395 16.27 25.29 4.09
N LEU A 396 16.54 24.08 3.58
CA LEU A 396 16.38 22.82 4.30
C LEU A 396 17.51 21.87 3.93
N ASP A 397 18.08 21.23 4.94
CA ASP A 397 19.01 20.11 4.80
C ASP A 397 18.64 19.07 5.86
N LEU A 398 18.06 17.96 5.44
CA LEU A 398 17.66 16.87 6.31
C LEU A 398 18.33 15.58 5.82
N THR A 399 19.11 14.97 6.69
CA THR A 399 19.69 13.65 6.49
C THR A 399 19.24 12.75 7.63
N SER A 400 18.53 11.66 7.32
CA SER A 400 18.07 10.73 8.34
C SER A 400 18.20 9.28 7.90
N ARG A 401 18.34 8.40 8.88
CA ARG A 401 18.44 6.96 8.66
C ARG A 401 17.65 6.20 9.71
N GLU A 402 16.80 5.29 9.26
CA GLU A 402 16.10 4.31 10.09
C GLU A 402 16.70 2.91 9.83
N THR A 403 16.98 2.17 10.89
CA THR A 403 17.46 0.79 10.80
C THR A 403 16.72 -0.07 11.81
N GLU A 404 16.20 -1.21 11.35
CA GLU A 404 15.50 -2.16 12.20
C GLU A 404 16.01 -3.57 11.93
N ASN A 405 16.31 -4.32 13.01
CA ASN A 405 16.62 -5.74 12.94
C ASN A 405 15.56 -6.46 13.78
N LYS A 406 14.76 -7.33 13.14
CA LYS A 406 13.62 -8.00 13.80
C LYS A 406 13.80 -9.51 13.75
N LEU A 407 13.73 -10.15 14.91
CA LEU A 407 13.59 -11.58 15.06
C LEU A 407 12.17 -11.88 15.53
N ARG A 408 11.49 -12.80 14.85
CA ARG A 408 10.13 -13.20 15.18
C ARG A 408 10.02 -14.72 15.13
N PHE A 409 9.41 -15.28 16.17
CA PHE A 409 9.06 -16.69 16.25
C PHE A 409 7.56 -16.84 16.46
N ASP A 410 6.89 -17.66 15.65
CA ASP A 410 5.47 -17.97 15.80
C ASP A 410 5.18 -19.45 15.52
N VAL A 411 4.25 -20.00 16.29
CA VAL A 411 3.73 -21.36 16.20
C VAL A 411 2.26 -21.32 15.85
N ASN A 412 1.85 -22.15 14.90
CA ASN A 412 0.45 -22.39 14.54
C ASN A 412 0.18 -23.88 14.73
N LYS A 413 -0.84 -24.22 15.51
CA LYS A 413 -1.15 -25.60 15.84
C LYS A 413 -2.66 -25.83 15.85
N THR A 414 -3.09 -26.94 15.26
CA THR A 414 -4.48 -27.42 15.30
C THR A 414 -4.58 -28.59 16.26
N LEU A 415 -5.42 -28.50 17.28
CA LEU A 415 -5.66 -29.53 18.28
C LEU A 415 -7.14 -29.94 18.25
N GLY A 416 -7.47 -30.91 17.43
CA GLY A 416 -8.88 -31.24 17.11
C GLY A 416 -9.57 -30.03 16.50
N LYS A 417 -10.62 -29.51 17.13
CA LYS A 417 -11.35 -28.29 16.68
C LYS A 417 -10.75 -26.97 17.14
N TRP A 418 -9.70 -27.00 17.94
CA TRP A 418 -9.02 -25.82 18.45
C TRP A 418 -7.89 -25.40 17.52
N LYS A 419 -7.83 -24.12 17.17
CA LYS A 419 -6.69 -23.49 16.50
C LYS A 419 -5.96 -22.63 17.50
N LEU A 420 -4.66 -22.87 17.67
CA LEU A 420 -3.79 -22.16 18.59
C LEU A 420 -2.67 -21.49 17.79
N ALA A 421 -2.49 -20.19 18.00
CA ALA A 421 -1.34 -19.45 17.51
C ALA A 421 -0.70 -18.68 18.66
N TYR A 422 0.62 -18.73 18.77
CA TYR A 422 1.38 -17.98 19.78
C TYR A 422 2.78 -17.66 19.28
N GLY A 423 3.36 -16.61 19.83
CA GLY A 423 4.70 -16.22 19.40
C GLY A 423 5.22 -15.00 20.13
N ALA A 424 6.47 -14.68 19.80
CA ALA A 424 7.18 -13.53 20.32
C ALA A 424 8.03 -12.87 19.23
N SER A 425 8.34 -11.60 19.44
CA SER A 425 9.25 -10.84 18.59
C SER A 425 10.18 -9.96 19.41
N VAL A 426 11.40 -9.82 18.91
CA VAL A 426 12.42 -8.89 19.42
C VAL A 426 12.87 -8.05 18.22
N GLN A 427 12.90 -6.74 18.38
CA GLN A 427 13.34 -5.83 17.35
C GLN A 427 14.31 -4.81 17.95
N LEU A 428 15.47 -4.65 17.32
CA LEU A 428 16.43 -3.60 17.61
C LEU A 428 16.23 -2.49 16.59
N ALA A 429 15.83 -1.31 17.06
CA ALA A 429 15.56 -0.13 16.25
C ALA A 429 16.60 0.96 16.53
N GLU A 430 17.02 1.65 15.48
CA GLU A 430 17.94 2.80 15.53
C GLU A 430 17.43 3.87 14.57
N TYR A 431 17.54 5.13 14.98
CA TYR A 431 17.19 6.29 14.17
C TYR A 431 18.22 7.40 14.35
N GLN A 432 18.66 7.96 13.25
CA GLN A 432 19.56 9.11 13.20
C GLN A 432 18.89 10.20 12.36
N ASN A 433 18.99 11.43 12.83
CA ASN A 433 18.48 12.59 12.08
C ASN A 433 19.39 13.78 12.31
N LYS A 434 19.80 14.41 11.21
CA LYS A 434 20.47 15.71 11.20
C LYS A 434 19.65 16.64 10.33
N THR A 435 19.12 17.70 10.94
CA THR A 435 18.27 18.67 10.27
C THR A 435 18.81 20.07 10.47
N PHE A 436 18.89 20.82 9.38
CA PHE A 436 18.99 22.27 9.35
C PHE A 436 17.75 22.80 8.59
N SER A 437 17.08 23.81 9.12
CA SER A 437 15.92 24.42 8.48
C SER A 437 15.89 25.93 8.74
N VAL A 438 15.66 26.70 7.70
CA VAL A 438 15.30 28.12 7.79
C VAL A 438 13.80 28.21 8.02
N ILE A 439 13.39 28.53 9.25
CA ILE A 439 11.98 28.71 9.63
C ILE A 439 11.46 30.03 9.08
N ARG A 440 12.32 31.06 9.10
CA ARG A 440 12.01 32.39 8.62
C ARG A 440 13.28 33.05 8.11
N LYS A 441 13.24 33.63 6.92
CA LYS A 441 14.35 34.40 6.33
C LYS A 441 14.49 35.73 7.02
N GLU A 442 15.72 36.20 7.05
CA GLU A 442 15.99 37.58 7.41
C GLU A 442 15.50 38.52 6.30
N ILE A 443 14.79 39.57 6.68
CA ILE A 443 14.32 40.60 5.75
C ILE A 443 14.97 41.94 6.16
N ARG A 444 15.54 42.61 5.15
CA ARG A 444 16.15 43.93 5.29
C ARG A 444 15.41 44.99 4.46
N ASN A 445 15.44 46.24 4.93
CA ASN A 445 14.93 47.37 4.16
C ASN A 445 15.95 47.84 3.10
N GLN A 446 15.59 48.89 2.35
CA GLN A 446 16.46 49.47 1.31
C GLN A 446 17.73 50.10 1.92
N GLN A 447 17.73 50.44 3.18
CA GLN A 447 18.87 50.99 3.95
C GLN A 447 19.74 49.87 4.55
N ASN A 448 19.44 48.61 4.24
CA ASN A 448 20.10 47.41 4.76
C ASN A 448 19.90 47.14 6.26
N ASP A 449 18.92 47.78 6.92
CA ASP A 449 18.53 47.50 8.30
C ASP A 449 17.70 46.25 8.36
N VAL A 450 17.92 45.42 9.39
CA VAL A 450 17.14 44.20 9.62
C VAL A 450 15.74 44.59 10.15
N ILE A 451 14.71 44.40 9.32
CA ILE A 451 13.31 44.64 9.70
C ILE A 451 12.74 43.41 10.38
N GLN A 452 13.09 42.24 9.86
CA GLN A 452 12.65 40.96 10.39
C GLN A 452 13.88 40.05 10.55
N PRO A 453 14.24 39.65 11.76
CA PRO A 453 15.39 38.78 11.99
C PRO A 453 15.10 37.37 11.44
N GLY A 454 16.11 36.75 10.87
CA GLY A 454 16.08 35.35 10.45
C GLY A 454 15.89 34.45 11.67
N LEU A 455 15.28 33.32 11.43
CA LEU A 455 15.15 32.23 12.41
C LEU A 455 15.50 30.91 11.73
N THR A 456 16.57 30.29 12.21
CA THR A 456 16.97 28.95 11.79
C THR A 456 16.77 27.95 12.92
N TYR A 457 16.58 26.71 12.56
CA TYR A 457 16.48 25.61 13.50
C TYR A 457 17.44 24.50 13.08
N GLN A 458 18.18 23.98 14.04
CA GLN A 458 19.13 22.90 13.79
C GLN A 458 19.11 21.90 14.94
N PHE A 459 19.03 20.62 14.61
CA PHE A 459 19.21 19.56 15.59
C PHE A 459 19.92 18.35 14.99
N ASN A 460 20.56 17.59 15.86
CA ASN A 460 21.15 16.31 15.54
C ASN A 460 20.66 15.30 16.58
N SER A 461 20.00 14.28 16.13
CA SER A 461 19.40 13.27 17.02
C SER A 461 19.95 11.88 16.69
N PRO A 462 20.96 11.40 17.42
CA PRO A 462 21.21 9.99 17.50
C PRO A 462 20.23 9.37 18.48
N LEU A 463 19.10 8.86 18.02
CA LEU A 463 18.28 7.98 18.82
C LEU A 463 19.04 6.65 18.96
N ASN A 464 19.69 6.45 20.09
CA ASN A 464 20.46 5.25 20.37
C ASN A 464 19.64 3.99 20.16
N PRO A 465 20.27 2.86 19.76
CA PRO A 465 19.55 1.62 19.58
C PRO A 465 18.73 1.24 20.81
N PHE A 466 17.48 0.88 20.58
CA PHE A 466 16.57 0.45 21.62
C PHE A 466 15.78 -0.78 21.20
N PHE A 467 15.34 -1.56 22.17
CA PHE A 467 14.56 -2.77 21.90
C PHE A 467 13.08 -2.52 21.88
N LYS A 468 12.39 -3.16 20.93
CA LYS A 468 10.95 -3.39 20.95
C LYS A 468 10.72 -4.89 21.14
N LEU A 469 9.85 -5.25 22.07
CA LEU A 469 9.53 -6.63 22.42
C LEU A 469 8.03 -6.83 22.25
N GLY A 470 7.62 -8.00 21.80
CA GLY A 470 6.19 -8.30 21.67
C GLY A 470 5.91 -9.76 21.88
N GLY A 471 4.74 -10.07 22.44
CA GLY A 471 4.27 -11.43 22.62
C GLY A 471 2.77 -11.54 22.46
N PHE A 472 2.31 -12.68 21.91
CA PHE A 472 0.89 -12.92 21.67
C PHE A 472 0.49 -14.37 21.86
N VAL A 473 -0.80 -14.55 22.16
CA VAL A 473 -1.50 -15.83 22.11
C VAL A 473 -2.87 -15.59 21.49
N GLN A 474 -3.31 -16.50 20.61
CA GLN A 474 -4.63 -16.48 19.99
C GLN A 474 -5.18 -17.90 19.92
N VAL A 475 -6.45 -18.04 20.27
CA VAL A 475 -7.18 -19.31 20.26
C VAL A 475 -8.46 -19.14 19.47
N GLY A 476 -8.72 -20.07 18.54
CA GLY A 476 -9.95 -20.16 17.78
C GLY A 476 -10.62 -21.49 17.99
N HIS A 477 -11.97 -21.50 18.04
CA HIS A 477 -12.76 -22.72 18.13
C HIS A 477 -14.09 -22.58 17.42
N ARG A 478 -14.61 -23.68 16.90
CA ARG A 478 -15.93 -23.75 16.28
C ARG A 478 -16.90 -24.55 17.15
N PHE A 479 -18.04 -23.97 17.44
CA PHE A 479 -19.14 -24.51 18.24
C PHE A 479 -20.38 -24.78 17.38
N ALA A 480 -21.41 -25.38 17.98
CA ALA A 480 -22.75 -25.55 17.42
C ALA A 480 -22.75 -26.20 16.01
N GLY A 481 -22.05 -27.33 15.85
CA GLY A 481 -21.95 -28.01 14.57
C GLY A 481 -21.28 -27.18 13.48
N GLU A 482 -20.21 -26.49 13.82
CA GLU A 482 -19.40 -25.59 12.95
C GLU A 482 -20.08 -24.26 12.57
N ARG A 483 -21.28 -23.96 13.10
CA ARG A 483 -22.01 -22.73 12.77
C ARG A 483 -21.44 -21.48 13.45
N LEU A 484 -20.94 -21.63 14.69
CA LEU A 484 -20.38 -20.51 15.46
C LEU A 484 -18.87 -20.66 15.58
N GLY A 485 -18.12 -19.80 14.89
CA GLY A 485 -16.69 -19.63 15.06
C GLY A 485 -16.40 -18.50 16.04
N VAL A 486 -15.54 -18.72 17.02
CA VAL A 486 -15.07 -17.70 17.96
C VAL A 486 -13.55 -17.72 18.01
N SER A 487 -12.93 -16.55 17.99
CA SER A 487 -11.48 -16.39 18.18
C SER A 487 -11.21 -15.33 19.23
N ALA A 488 -10.38 -15.66 20.21
CA ALA A 488 -9.91 -14.76 21.24
C ALA A 488 -8.38 -14.66 21.20
N GLY A 489 -7.86 -13.46 21.28
CA GLY A 489 -6.43 -13.18 21.25
C GLY A 489 -6.03 -12.14 22.28
N ILE A 490 -4.79 -12.20 22.70
CA ILE A 490 -4.18 -11.19 23.56
C ILE A 490 -2.74 -10.95 23.09
N ARG A 491 -2.32 -9.70 23.13
CA ARG A 491 -0.97 -9.26 22.81
C ARG A 491 -0.52 -8.18 23.77
N THR A 492 0.79 -8.08 23.98
CA THR A 492 1.44 -6.93 24.61
C THR A 492 2.72 -6.58 23.86
N ASP A 493 3.02 -5.27 23.79
CA ASP A 493 4.19 -4.70 23.13
C ASP A 493 4.93 -3.79 24.10
N LEU A 494 6.23 -3.90 24.14
CA LEU A 494 7.12 -3.18 25.05
C LEU A 494 8.21 -2.46 24.25
N ASN A 495 8.80 -1.41 24.83
CA ASN A 495 10.00 -0.78 24.30
C ASN A 495 10.87 -0.22 25.42
N THR A 496 12.18 -0.16 25.18
CA THR A 496 13.16 0.34 26.18
C THR A 496 13.45 1.85 26.03
N PHE A 497 12.76 2.55 25.13
CA PHE A 497 13.02 3.96 24.87
C PHE A 497 12.12 4.88 25.70
N THR A 498 10.78 4.67 25.66
CA THR A 498 9.85 5.53 26.36
C THR A 498 9.80 5.24 27.85
N GLN A 499 9.51 6.24 28.68
CA GLN A 499 9.53 6.13 30.14
C GLN A 499 8.70 4.96 30.68
N GLU A 500 7.52 4.73 30.10
CA GLU A 500 6.62 3.67 30.50
C GLU A 500 6.59 2.49 29.50
N GLY A 501 7.54 2.48 28.56
CA GLY A 501 7.61 1.51 27.49
C GLY A 501 7.72 0.04 27.92
N MET A 502 8.21 -0.23 29.13
CA MET A 502 8.31 -1.58 29.69
C MET A 502 7.07 -2.02 30.50
N SER A 503 6.01 -1.21 30.53
CA SER A 503 4.76 -1.55 31.24
C SER A 503 3.84 -2.40 30.36
N ALA A 504 3.85 -3.72 30.54
CA ALA A 504 3.07 -4.67 29.77
C ALA A 504 1.54 -4.44 29.84
N LEU A 505 1.04 -3.90 30.94
CA LEU A 505 -0.39 -3.65 31.12
C LEU A 505 -0.89 -2.43 30.29
N LYS A 506 0.00 -1.46 29.99
CA LYS A 506 -0.35 -0.29 29.20
C LYS A 506 -0.65 -0.62 27.74
N THR A 507 -0.02 -1.65 27.20
CA THR A 507 -0.20 -2.08 25.81
C THR A 507 -0.98 -3.39 25.68
N LEU A 508 -1.66 -3.80 26.75
CA LEU A 508 -2.47 -5.02 26.72
C LEU A 508 -3.59 -4.89 25.67
N SER A 509 -3.55 -5.77 24.67
CA SER A 509 -4.29 -5.73 23.41
C SER A 509 -5.22 -6.95 23.31
N PRO A 510 -6.36 -6.99 24.04
CA PRO A 510 -7.34 -8.07 23.89
C PRO A 510 -8.07 -7.93 22.56
N ARG A 511 -8.38 -9.06 21.95
CA ARG A 511 -9.10 -9.17 20.66
C ARG A 511 -10.11 -10.32 20.76
N LEU A 512 -11.35 -10.07 20.32
CA LEU A 512 -12.39 -11.07 20.25
C LEU A 512 -13.11 -10.93 18.92
N SER A 513 -13.31 -12.03 18.23
CA SER A 513 -14.07 -12.06 16.99
C SER A 513 -14.99 -13.27 16.96
N MET A 514 -16.12 -13.13 16.27
CA MET A 514 -17.09 -14.19 16.06
C MET A 514 -17.61 -14.20 14.63
N SER A 515 -17.94 -15.39 14.14
CA SER A 515 -18.60 -15.62 12.85
C SER A 515 -19.72 -16.63 13.06
N TYR A 516 -20.95 -16.26 12.71
CA TYR A 516 -22.11 -17.11 12.83
C TYR A 516 -22.76 -17.37 11.46
N THR A 517 -22.79 -18.62 11.06
CA THR A 517 -23.42 -19.07 9.82
C THR A 517 -24.93 -19.10 10.01
N LEU A 518 -25.66 -18.12 9.49
CA LEU A 518 -27.12 -18.01 9.55
C LEU A 518 -27.77 -19.04 8.63
N SER A 519 -27.27 -19.15 7.40
CA SER A 519 -27.63 -20.12 6.39
C SER A 519 -26.43 -20.47 5.53
N ASP A 520 -26.58 -21.36 4.56
CA ASP A 520 -25.52 -21.69 3.63
C ASP A 520 -24.98 -20.45 2.85
N GLN A 521 -25.80 -19.43 2.68
CA GLN A 521 -25.44 -18.21 1.93
C GLN A 521 -25.10 -17.02 2.82
N TRP A 522 -25.59 -16.98 4.04
CA TRP A 522 -25.49 -15.83 4.91
C TRP A 522 -24.61 -16.11 6.13
N THR A 523 -23.67 -15.23 6.38
CA THR A 523 -22.82 -15.25 7.57
C THR A 523 -22.87 -13.89 8.26
N PHE A 524 -23.13 -13.88 9.56
CA PHE A 524 -23.01 -12.73 10.43
C PHE A 524 -21.64 -12.75 11.10
N ASN A 525 -20.94 -11.59 11.12
CA ASN A 525 -19.63 -11.46 11.70
C ASN A 525 -19.59 -10.25 12.65
N ALA A 526 -18.84 -10.37 13.75
CA ALA A 526 -18.61 -9.28 14.68
C ALA A 526 -17.22 -9.36 15.29
N SER A 527 -16.64 -8.23 15.65
CA SER A 527 -15.34 -8.17 16.34
C SER A 527 -15.22 -6.95 17.24
N VAL A 528 -14.44 -7.11 18.30
CA VAL A 528 -13.93 -6.04 19.14
C VAL A 528 -12.45 -6.29 19.42
N GLY A 529 -11.62 -5.25 19.32
CA GLY A 529 -10.20 -5.37 19.60
C GLY A 529 -9.56 -4.04 19.97
N ARG A 530 -8.56 -4.13 20.84
CA ARG A 530 -7.71 -2.98 21.18
C ARG A 530 -6.34 -3.17 20.56
N TYR A 531 -5.81 -2.10 20.00
CA TYR A 531 -4.58 -2.11 19.21
C TYR A 531 -3.70 -0.94 19.64
N PHE A 532 -2.38 -1.15 19.57
CA PHE A 532 -1.39 -0.14 19.95
C PHE A 532 -0.33 0.01 18.89
N LYS A 533 0.19 1.22 18.75
CA LYS A 533 1.28 1.56 17.84
C LYS A 533 2.24 2.53 18.52
N LEU A 534 3.53 2.22 18.46
CA LEU A 534 4.58 3.16 18.89
C LEU A 534 4.59 4.36 17.92
N ALA A 535 4.80 5.56 18.47
CA ALA A 535 4.94 6.77 17.66
C ALA A 535 6.09 6.62 16.62
N PRO A 536 5.99 7.26 15.43
CA PRO A 536 7.06 7.24 14.43
C PRO A 536 8.40 7.73 15.00
N TYR A 537 9.50 7.27 14.42
CA TYR A 537 10.86 7.65 14.86
C TYR A 537 11.12 9.16 14.67
N THR A 538 10.47 9.80 13.72
CA THR A 538 10.50 11.25 13.55
C THR A 538 9.96 12.01 14.77
N ILE A 539 9.03 11.41 15.51
CA ILE A 539 8.55 11.95 16.80
C ILE A 539 9.52 11.56 17.91
N LEU A 540 9.84 10.26 18.05
CA LEU A 540 10.65 9.76 19.16
C LEU A 540 12.08 10.34 19.14
N GLY A 541 12.63 10.51 17.95
CA GLY A 541 13.98 11.03 17.73
C GLY A 541 14.07 12.55 17.66
N PHE A 542 12.98 13.29 17.88
CA PHE A 542 13.04 14.74 17.89
C PHE A 542 13.80 15.25 19.13
N ALA A 543 14.81 16.09 18.88
CA ALA A 543 15.64 16.72 19.92
C ALA A 543 15.47 18.24 19.90
N ASP A 544 15.59 18.86 21.07
CA ASP A 544 15.63 20.31 21.20
C ASP A 544 17.01 20.88 20.76
N GLU A 545 17.17 22.18 20.80
CA GLU A 545 18.44 22.87 20.44
C GLU A 545 19.62 22.42 21.31
N ARG A 546 19.38 21.88 22.51
CA ARG A 546 20.38 21.31 23.42
C ARG A 546 20.67 19.83 23.12
N GLN A 547 20.14 19.31 22.01
CA GLN A 547 20.26 17.91 21.59
C GLN A 547 19.64 16.91 22.58
N ILE A 548 18.62 17.33 23.33
CA ILE A 548 17.89 16.48 24.29
C ILE A 548 16.65 15.94 23.61
N LEU A 549 16.48 14.61 23.62
CA LEU A 549 15.28 13.94 23.13
C LEU A 549 14.09 14.29 24.04
N VAL A 550 13.10 15.03 23.50
CA VAL A 550 12.01 15.63 24.28
C VAL A 550 10.71 14.85 24.31
N ASN A 551 10.62 13.74 23.55
CA ASN A 551 9.40 12.93 23.42
C ASN A 551 9.52 11.54 24.10
N LYS A 552 10.31 11.42 25.17
CA LYS A 552 10.48 10.17 25.94
C LYS A 552 9.23 9.78 26.75
N ASP A 553 8.36 10.72 26.99
CA ASP A 553 7.06 10.55 27.66
C ASP A 553 5.92 10.22 26.69
N ALA A 554 6.22 10.05 25.40
CA ALA A 554 5.22 9.67 24.42
C ALA A 554 4.69 8.26 24.68
N ASP A 555 3.40 8.14 24.88
CA ASP A 555 2.69 6.87 25.00
C ASP A 555 2.49 6.19 23.62
N TYR A 556 2.16 4.89 23.66
CA TYR A 556 1.67 4.21 22.46
C TYR A 556 0.32 4.78 22.03
N LEU A 557 0.17 5.10 20.75
CA LEU A 557 -1.15 5.39 20.16
C LEU A 557 -2.05 4.18 20.38
N ARG A 558 -3.29 4.41 20.78
CA ARG A 558 -4.28 3.38 21.07
C ARG A 558 -5.47 3.53 20.14
N SER A 559 -5.94 2.42 19.58
CA SER A 559 -7.22 2.37 18.84
C SER A 559 -8.03 1.17 19.33
N THR A 560 -9.30 1.39 19.68
CA THR A 560 -10.26 0.31 19.98
C THR A 560 -11.26 0.24 18.83
N HIS A 561 -11.35 -0.93 18.19
CA HIS A 561 -12.23 -1.16 17.05
C HIS A 561 -13.44 -1.98 17.47
N TYR A 562 -14.59 -1.60 16.94
CA TYR A 562 -15.83 -2.35 16.94
C TYR A 562 -16.26 -2.50 15.49
N ALA A 563 -16.49 -3.71 15.01
CA ALA A 563 -16.94 -3.95 13.65
C ALA A 563 -17.97 -5.07 13.63
N THR A 564 -18.99 -4.93 12.79
CA THR A 564 -20.01 -5.94 12.56
C THR A 564 -20.42 -5.91 11.12
N GLY A 565 -20.84 -7.06 10.57
CA GLY A 565 -21.27 -7.13 9.18
C GLY A 565 -21.94 -8.42 8.81
N LEU A 566 -22.54 -8.38 7.63
CA LEU A 566 -23.16 -9.51 6.96
C LEU A 566 -22.39 -9.82 5.68
N GLU A 567 -22.12 -11.09 5.43
CA GLU A 567 -21.56 -11.60 4.20
C GLU A 567 -22.62 -12.48 3.52
N TYR A 568 -22.87 -12.22 2.24
CA TYR A 568 -23.79 -12.97 1.38
C TYR A 568 -23.03 -13.58 0.21
N LEU A 569 -23.10 -14.90 0.09
CA LEU A 569 -22.43 -15.71 -0.93
C LEU A 569 -23.50 -16.52 -1.71
N PRO A 570 -24.13 -15.94 -2.74
CA PRO A 570 -25.15 -16.63 -3.53
C PRO A 570 -24.61 -17.80 -4.37
N GLY A 571 -23.33 -17.74 -4.74
CA GLY A 571 -22.64 -18.73 -5.56
C GLY A 571 -21.16 -18.82 -5.22
N GLU A 572 -20.38 -19.48 -6.08
CA GLU A 572 -18.93 -19.69 -5.89
C GLU A 572 -18.10 -18.46 -6.26
N ASP A 573 -18.60 -17.66 -7.18
CA ASP A 573 -17.92 -16.56 -7.85
C ASP A 573 -18.42 -15.16 -7.46
N LEU A 574 -19.49 -15.09 -6.62
CA LEU A 574 -20.13 -13.83 -6.27
C LEU A 574 -20.18 -13.64 -4.75
N ARG A 575 -19.71 -12.48 -4.30
CA ARG A 575 -19.64 -12.11 -2.88
C ARG A 575 -20.16 -10.70 -2.66
N PHE A 576 -21.00 -10.55 -1.64
CA PHE A 576 -21.44 -9.25 -1.14
C PHE A 576 -21.11 -9.14 0.35
N THR A 577 -20.68 -7.98 0.80
CA THR A 577 -20.57 -7.66 2.22
C THR A 577 -21.14 -6.29 2.51
N ILE A 578 -21.75 -6.16 3.69
CA ILE A 578 -22.07 -4.88 4.30
C ILE A 578 -21.51 -4.88 5.72
N GLU A 579 -20.72 -3.87 6.05
CA GLU A 579 -20.02 -3.78 7.32
C GLU A 579 -20.18 -2.39 7.93
N GLY A 580 -20.50 -2.31 9.23
CA GLY A 580 -20.41 -1.12 10.05
C GLY A 580 -19.18 -1.19 10.94
N PHE A 581 -18.47 -0.07 11.08
CA PHE A 581 -17.31 0.03 11.94
C PHE A 581 -17.29 1.30 12.79
N TYR A 582 -16.66 1.20 13.95
CA TYR A 582 -16.35 2.31 14.84
C TYR A 582 -14.96 2.10 15.45
N LYS A 583 -14.08 3.09 15.28
CA LYS A 583 -12.73 3.14 15.85
C LYS A 583 -12.68 4.27 16.87
N GLN A 584 -12.23 4.01 18.09
CA GLN A 584 -12.00 4.99 19.13
C GLN A 584 -10.50 5.13 19.37
N TYR A 585 -9.95 6.30 19.08
CA TYR A 585 -8.54 6.62 19.26
C TYR A 585 -8.29 7.33 20.58
N GLY A 586 -7.15 7.05 21.18
CA GLY A 586 -6.62 7.74 22.36
C GLY A 586 -5.11 7.81 22.29
N GLN A 587 -4.54 8.69 23.08
CA GLN A 587 -3.09 8.93 23.13
C GLN A 587 -2.56 9.38 21.75
N VAL A 588 -3.36 10.16 21.02
CA VAL A 588 -2.99 10.71 19.72
C VAL A 588 -1.99 11.85 19.93
N PRO A 589 -0.89 11.93 19.15
CA PRO A 589 0.08 13.01 19.27
C PRO A 589 -0.53 14.37 18.93
N VAL A 590 -0.36 15.33 19.81
CA VAL A 590 -0.76 16.74 19.66
C VAL A 590 0.49 17.59 19.69
N SER A 591 0.65 18.48 18.73
CA SER A 591 1.73 19.46 18.67
C SER A 591 1.71 20.32 19.92
N SER A 592 2.82 20.39 20.66
CA SER A 592 2.92 21.27 21.83
C SER A 592 3.00 22.74 21.43
N ARG A 593 3.33 23.05 20.19
CA ARG A 593 3.45 24.42 19.65
C ARG A 593 2.10 24.99 19.27
N THR A 594 1.25 24.20 18.61
CA THR A 594 -0.03 24.67 18.08
C THR A 594 -1.23 24.21 18.89
N GLY A 595 -1.09 23.20 19.75
CA GLY A 595 -2.20 22.54 20.45
C GLY A 595 -3.07 21.67 19.54
N ILE A 596 -2.68 21.44 18.29
CA ILE A 596 -3.45 20.74 17.27
C ILE A 596 -2.97 19.29 17.14
N SER A 597 -3.89 18.35 16.95
CA SER A 597 -3.55 16.96 16.64
C SER A 597 -2.82 16.86 15.30
N LEU A 598 -1.74 16.08 15.24
CA LEU A 598 -1.02 15.82 13.98
C LEU A 598 -1.94 15.19 12.92
N SER A 599 -2.98 14.46 13.34
CA SER A 599 -3.99 13.89 12.44
C SER A 599 -4.91 14.94 11.78
N ASN A 600 -5.00 16.16 12.33
CA ASN A 600 -5.74 17.27 11.72
C ASN A 600 -4.87 18.10 10.78
N LEU A 601 -3.54 18.11 10.96
CA LEU A 601 -2.63 18.90 10.14
C LEU A 601 -2.39 18.26 8.76
N GLY A 602 -2.49 16.93 8.65
CA GLY A 602 -2.07 16.19 7.46
C GLY A 602 -0.55 16.21 7.30
N THR A 603 -0.05 15.47 6.32
CA THR A 603 1.37 15.54 5.93
C THR A 603 1.48 15.28 4.43
N ASP A 604 2.34 16.04 3.76
CA ASP A 604 2.68 15.85 2.37
C ASP A 604 4.16 16.12 2.15
N PHE A 605 4.90 15.15 1.60
CA PHE A 605 6.35 15.19 1.31
C PHE A 605 7.29 15.60 2.47
N THR A 606 6.80 15.82 3.68
CA THR A 606 7.59 16.22 4.86
C THR A 606 7.64 15.10 5.89
N ALA A 607 8.63 15.14 6.78
CA ALA A 607 8.73 14.19 7.87
C ALA A 607 7.58 14.41 8.87
N LEU A 608 6.83 13.34 9.17
CA LEU A 608 5.74 13.39 10.13
C LEU A 608 6.30 13.48 11.55
N GLY A 609 5.89 14.50 12.27
CA GLY A 609 6.34 14.76 13.64
C GLY A 609 7.41 15.84 13.68
N ASN A 610 8.67 15.52 13.77
CA ASN A 610 9.81 16.47 13.90
C ASN A 610 9.49 17.68 14.80
N GLU A 611 8.80 17.44 15.91
CA GLU A 611 8.43 18.44 16.89
C GLU A 611 8.14 17.80 18.25
N LYS A 612 8.08 18.62 19.30
CA LYS A 612 7.63 18.17 20.62
C LYS A 612 6.11 17.91 20.58
N VAL A 613 5.70 16.72 21.05
CA VAL A 613 4.30 16.34 21.11
C VAL A 613 3.91 15.95 22.52
N ILE A 614 2.60 15.99 22.78
CA ILE A 614 1.97 15.42 23.98
C ILE A 614 0.92 14.40 23.50
N THR A 615 0.97 13.18 24.02
CA THR A 615 0.08 12.08 23.61
C THR A 615 -1.21 12.04 24.41
N ASN A 616 -2.00 13.12 24.37
CA ASN A 616 -3.28 13.24 25.09
C ASN A 616 -4.50 13.45 24.16
N GLY A 617 -4.28 13.56 22.86
CA GLY A 617 -5.33 13.71 21.87
C GLY A 617 -6.27 12.50 21.82
N LYS A 618 -7.49 12.74 21.40
CA LYS A 618 -8.54 11.74 21.19
C LYS A 618 -9.00 11.78 19.75
N GLY A 619 -9.60 10.68 19.29
CA GLY A 619 -10.19 10.65 17.96
C GLY A 619 -11.25 9.56 17.84
N LYS A 620 -12.02 9.65 16.78
CA LYS A 620 -12.96 8.60 16.36
C LYS A 620 -13.07 8.54 14.84
N ALA A 621 -13.18 7.34 14.31
CA ALA A 621 -13.55 7.11 12.93
C ALA A 621 -14.69 6.09 12.88
N TYR A 622 -15.72 6.34 12.08
CA TYR A 622 -16.87 5.46 11.98
C TYR A 622 -17.50 5.54 10.59
N GLY A 623 -18.13 4.44 10.19
CA GLY A 623 -18.74 4.39 8.87
C GLY A 623 -19.42 3.07 8.56
N VAL A 624 -19.87 2.99 7.30
CA VAL A 624 -20.51 1.81 6.71
C VAL A 624 -19.85 1.54 5.35
N GLU A 625 -19.57 0.28 5.07
CA GLU A 625 -18.99 -0.20 3.82
C GLU A 625 -19.92 -1.17 3.13
N PHE A 626 -20.04 -1.03 1.82
CA PHE A 626 -20.64 -2.00 0.93
C PHE A 626 -19.59 -2.49 -0.06
N PHE A 627 -19.53 -3.80 -0.28
CA PHE A 627 -18.63 -4.42 -1.22
C PHE A 627 -19.34 -5.53 -2.01
N ALA A 628 -19.09 -5.55 -3.32
CA ALA A 628 -19.52 -6.61 -4.20
C ALA A 628 -18.35 -7.03 -5.09
N GLN A 629 -18.11 -8.33 -5.18
CA GLN A 629 -17.06 -8.91 -6.02
C GLN A 629 -17.62 -10.07 -6.81
N LYS A 630 -17.40 -10.00 -8.13
CA LYS A 630 -17.61 -11.12 -9.05
C LYS A 630 -16.28 -11.58 -9.60
N LYS A 631 -15.92 -12.83 -9.35
CA LYS A 631 -14.76 -13.48 -9.98
C LYS A 631 -15.03 -13.74 -11.45
N LEU A 632 -13.97 -13.91 -12.23
CA LEU A 632 -14.11 -14.19 -13.64
C LEU A 632 -14.84 -15.52 -13.85
N THR A 633 -16.06 -15.43 -14.36
CA THR A 633 -16.81 -16.54 -14.93
C THR A 633 -17.33 -16.08 -16.28
N ASP A 634 -17.42 -17.00 -17.24
CA ASP A 634 -17.68 -16.72 -18.65
C ASP A 634 -16.66 -15.76 -19.25
N ARG A 635 -16.80 -14.47 -19.07
CA ARG A 635 -15.88 -13.45 -19.64
C ARG A 635 -15.85 -12.16 -18.83
N PHE A 636 -16.62 -12.07 -17.76
CA PHE A 636 -16.81 -10.87 -16.99
C PHE A 636 -16.31 -11.05 -15.55
N PHE A 637 -15.61 -10.06 -15.04
CA PHE A 637 -15.27 -9.93 -13.63
C PHE A 637 -15.44 -8.48 -13.18
N GLY A 638 -15.62 -8.25 -11.88
CA GLY A 638 -15.78 -6.90 -11.38
C GLY A 638 -15.77 -6.78 -9.86
N ILE A 639 -15.45 -5.57 -9.43
CA ILE A 639 -15.45 -5.14 -8.03
C ILE A 639 -16.20 -3.82 -7.94
N LEU A 640 -17.12 -3.72 -7.00
CA LEU A 640 -17.79 -2.49 -6.58
C LEU A 640 -17.55 -2.30 -5.09
N SER A 641 -17.04 -1.17 -4.69
CA SER A 641 -16.92 -0.78 -3.28
C SER A 641 -17.49 0.61 -3.05
N TYR A 642 -18.24 0.76 -1.97
CA TYR A 642 -18.71 2.06 -1.49
C TYR A 642 -18.51 2.14 0.01
N THR A 643 -17.98 3.27 0.47
CA THR A 643 -17.77 3.53 1.90
C THR A 643 -18.24 4.94 2.23
N PHE A 644 -19.07 5.05 3.25
CA PHE A 644 -19.31 6.30 3.95
C PHE A 644 -18.56 6.28 5.27
N TYR A 645 -17.79 7.31 5.58
CA TYR A 645 -17.09 7.41 6.86
C TYR A 645 -16.88 8.85 7.33
N ARG A 646 -16.66 8.99 8.63
CA ARG A 646 -16.19 10.22 9.29
C ARG A 646 -14.91 9.90 10.05
N SER A 647 -13.97 10.85 10.06
CA SER A 647 -12.71 10.76 10.79
C SER A 647 -12.42 12.08 11.49
N LEU A 648 -12.47 12.08 12.84
CA LEU A 648 -12.44 13.27 13.67
C LEU A 648 -11.38 13.10 14.76
N TYR A 649 -10.56 14.14 14.99
CA TYR A 649 -9.54 14.16 16.05
C TYR A 649 -9.60 15.48 16.83
N SER A 650 -9.10 15.46 18.07
CA SER A 650 -9.03 16.64 18.93
C SER A 650 -7.60 16.99 19.31
N GLY A 651 -7.34 18.28 19.43
CA GLY A 651 -6.17 18.85 20.08
C GLY A 651 -6.32 18.95 21.60
N PHE A 652 -5.64 19.95 22.21
CA PHE A 652 -5.69 20.20 23.65
C PHE A 652 -7.06 20.68 24.15
N ASP A 653 -7.82 21.34 23.30
CA ASP A 653 -9.18 21.82 23.59
C ASP A 653 -10.21 20.70 23.73
N GLY A 654 -9.88 19.49 23.29
CA GLY A 654 -10.78 18.34 23.29
C GLY A 654 -11.89 18.40 22.24
N ILE A 655 -11.92 19.42 21.37
CA ILE A 655 -12.94 19.58 20.33
C ILE A 655 -12.60 18.66 19.16
N LEU A 656 -13.55 17.82 18.76
CA LEU A 656 -13.38 16.89 17.65
C LEU A 656 -13.61 17.59 16.31
N LEU A 657 -12.53 17.82 15.56
CA LEU A 657 -12.51 18.42 14.24
C LEU A 657 -12.19 17.38 13.15
N PRO A 658 -12.61 17.57 11.89
CA PRO A 658 -12.28 16.67 10.81
C PRO A 658 -10.77 16.49 10.65
N SER A 659 -10.32 15.24 10.42
CA SER A 659 -8.94 14.99 9.96
C SER A 659 -8.76 15.48 8.52
N SER A 660 -7.52 15.66 8.08
CA SER A 660 -7.21 16.07 6.70
C SER A 660 -7.70 15.08 5.64
N TRP A 661 -8.06 13.87 6.03
CA TRP A 661 -8.59 12.81 5.14
C TRP A 661 -10.04 12.40 5.46
N ASP A 662 -10.84 13.27 6.10
CA ASP A 662 -12.29 13.05 6.32
C ASP A 662 -13.07 13.28 5.01
N ASN A 663 -12.84 12.46 4.00
CA ASN A 663 -13.44 12.60 2.67
C ASN A 663 -14.92 12.23 2.62
N ARG A 664 -15.45 11.58 3.61
CA ARG A 664 -16.83 11.10 3.78
C ARG A 664 -17.24 9.97 2.85
N HIS A 665 -17.08 10.12 1.54
CA HIS A 665 -17.56 9.17 0.54
C HIS A 665 -16.41 8.64 -0.30
N LEU A 666 -16.33 7.32 -0.43
CA LEU A 666 -15.44 6.63 -1.36
C LEU A 666 -16.28 5.69 -2.20
N LEU A 667 -16.16 5.78 -3.52
CA LEU A 667 -16.77 4.84 -4.47
C LEU A 667 -15.71 4.38 -5.45
N SER A 668 -15.61 3.07 -5.64
CA SER A 668 -14.78 2.49 -6.68
C SER A 668 -15.54 1.40 -7.41
N VAL A 669 -15.48 1.44 -8.74
CA VAL A 669 -16.03 0.42 -9.63
C VAL A 669 -14.91 0.00 -10.57
N THR A 670 -14.58 -1.27 -10.58
CA THR A 670 -13.62 -1.85 -11.52
C THR A 670 -14.29 -3.05 -12.17
N TRP A 671 -14.24 -3.13 -13.49
CA TRP A 671 -14.70 -4.29 -14.21
C TRP A 671 -13.83 -4.58 -15.42
N GLY A 672 -13.81 -5.85 -15.84
CA GLY A 672 -13.11 -6.29 -17.02
C GLY A 672 -13.91 -7.29 -17.83
N TYR A 673 -13.69 -7.30 -19.12
CA TYR A 673 -14.32 -8.20 -20.07
C TYR A 673 -13.28 -8.83 -21.00
N LYS A 674 -13.24 -10.16 -21.07
CA LYS A 674 -12.38 -10.93 -21.96
C LYS A 674 -13.10 -11.31 -23.25
N PHE A 675 -12.67 -10.71 -24.35
CA PHE A 675 -13.21 -11.01 -25.68
C PHE A 675 -12.54 -12.24 -26.28
N LYS A 676 -13.10 -12.72 -27.38
CA LYS A 676 -12.45 -13.73 -28.23
C LYS A 676 -11.11 -13.22 -28.77
N ARG A 677 -10.22 -14.14 -29.14
CA ARG A 677 -8.90 -13.84 -29.72
C ARG A 677 -7.96 -13.07 -28.77
N ASN A 678 -8.08 -13.32 -27.45
CA ASN A 678 -7.21 -12.78 -26.40
C ASN A 678 -7.18 -11.24 -26.35
N TRP A 679 -8.31 -10.58 -26.58
CA TRP A 679 -8.52 -9.18 -26.23
C TRP A 679 -9.12 -9.09 -24.83
N GLU A 680 -8.65 -8.12 -24.06
CA GLU A 680 -9.20 -7.81 -22.75
C GLU A 680 -9.42 -6.31 -22.63
N LEU A 681 -10.59 -5.90 -22.14
CA LEU A 681 -10.95 -4.51 -21.86
C LEU A 681 -11.23 -4.38 -20.38
N GLY A 682 -10.58 -3.43 -19.72
CA GLY A 682 -10.84 -3.03 -18.36
C GLY A 682 -11.30 -1.58 -18.24
N LEU A 683 -12.22 -1.31 -17.34
CA LEU A 683 -12.65 0.03 -16.95
C LEU A 683 -12.63 0.15 -15.44
N LYS A 684 -12.12 1.28 -14.95
CA LYS A 684 -12.17 1.65 -13.53
C LYS A 684 -12.74 3.05 -13.39
N PHE A 685 -13.62 3.24 -12.42
CA PHE A 685 -14.11 4.55 -12.00
C PHE A 685 -13.89 4.70 -10.50
N ARG A 686 -13.41 5.87 -10.09
CA ARG A 686 -13.24 6.24 -8.68
C ARG A 686 -13.85 7.60 -8.40
N PHE A 687 -14.51 7.70 -7.26
CA PHE A 687 -14.98 8.94 -6.68
C PHE A 687 -14.57 9.00 -5.21
N GLN A 688 -14.07 10.16 -4.79
CA GLN A 688 -13.73 10.45 -3.40
C GLN A 688 -14.31 11.83 -3.05
N GLY A 689 -15.05 11.93 -1.97
CA GLY A 689 -15.59 13.20 -1.49
C GLY A 689 -14.47 14.19 -1.14
N GLY A 690 -14.78 15.46 -1.15
CA GLY A 690 -13.79 16.52 -0.92
C GLY A 690 -13.12 16.43 0.44
N ALA A 691 -11.79 16.49 0.45
CA ALA A 691 -11.00 16.56 1.67
C ALA A 691 -11.20 17.90 2.40
N PRO A 692 -11.19 17.93 3.74
CA PRO A 692 -11.14 19.16 4.49
C PRO A 692 -9.80 19.88 4.31
N TYR A 693 -9.82 21.21 4.40
CA TYR A 693 -8.59 22.01 4.48
C TYR A 693 -8.81 23.27 5.32
N THR A 694 -7.70 23.81 5.82
CA THR A 694 -7.68 25.02 6.63
C THR A 694 -7.53 26.23 5.72
N PRO A 695 -8.39 27.30 5.86
CA PRO A 695 -8.19 28.55 5.12
C PRO A 695 -6.90 29.25 5.57
N PHE A 696 -6.46 30.22 4.78
CA PHE A 696 -5.37 31.09 5.16
C PHE A 696 -5.85 32.31 5.96
N ASP A 697 -5.08 32.71 6.97
CA ASP A 697 -5.16 34.02 7.55
C ASP A 697 -4.57 35.03 6.57
N GLU A 698 -5.40 35.90 5.97
CA GLU A 698 -4.98 36.80 4.92
C GLU A 698 -3.96 37.83 5.39
N THR A 699 -4.15 38.36 6.61
CA THR A 699 -3.26 39.36 7.18
C THR A 699 -1.91 38.76 7.54
N ALA A 700 -1.92 37.66 8.26
CA ALA A 700 -0.69 36.95 8.63
C ALA A 700 0.04 36.38 7.41
N SER A 701 -0.71 35.88 6.40
CA SER A 701 -0.12 35.39 5.17
C SER A 701 0.60 36.50 4.39
N ARG A 702 0.01 37.68 4.24
CA ARG A 702 0.64 38.79 3.55
C ARG A 702 1.93 39.19 4.25
N LEU A 703 1.87 39.36 5.58
CA LEU A 703 3.01 39.78 6.39
C LEU A 703 4.17 38.79 6.34
N ASN A 704 3.88 37.50 6.37
CA ASN A 704 4.87 36.45 6.53
C ASN A 704 5.33 35.81 5.21
N TYR A 705 4.63 36.01 4.09
CA TYR A 705 4.88 35.28 2.85
C TYR A 705 6.33 35.41 2.36
N LEU A 706 6.88 36.63 2.37
CA LEU A 706 8.24 36.86 1.87
C LEU A 706 9.31 36.17 2.73
N SER A 707 9.04 35.99 4.02
CA SER A 707 9.99 35.35 4.95
C SER A 707 9.81 33.84 5.04
N GLN A 708 8.59 33.33 4.83
CA GLN A 708 8.25 31.89 4.99
C GLN A 708 8.10 31.16 3.65
N GLY A 709 7.83 31.90 2.55
CA GLY A 709 7.58 31.32 1.22
C GLY A 709 6.23 30.62 1.09
N SER A 710 5.33 30.77 2.05
CA SER A 710 4.00 30.14 2.10
C SER A 710 2.99 31.00 2.83
N GLY A 711 1.69 30.75 2.61
CA GLY A 711 0.64 31.34 3.41
C GLY A 711 0.62 30.82 4.84
N THR A 712 0.09 31.60 5.75
CA THR A 712 -0.10 31.22 7.17
C THR A 712 -1.52 30.64 7.35
N PRO A 713 -1.67 29.36 7.77
CA PRO A 713 -2.99 28.77 8.00
C PRO A 713 -3.72 29.46 9.16
N ASP A 714 -5.03 29.67 9.00
CA ASP A 714 -5.92 30.12 10.07
C ASP A 714 -6.38 28.93 10.93
N TYR A 715 -5.63 28.63 11.96
CA TYR A 715 -5.92 27.51 12.86
C TYR A 715 -7.18 27.71 13.72
N ASN A 716 -7.76 28.92 13.78
CA ASN A 716 -9.07 29.13 14.41
C ASN A 716 -10.19 28.49 13.58
N ASN A 717 -9.95 28.35 12.29
CA ASN A 717 -10.84 27.73 11.32
C ASN A 717 -10.24 26.43 10.76
N LEU A 718 -9.60 25.62 11.61
CA LEU A 718 -8.93 24.38 11.25
C LEU A 718 -9.87 23.42 10.50
N ASN A 719 -9.49 23.00 9.28
CA ASN A 719 -10.23 22.06 8.44
C ASN A 719 -11.72 22.42 8.23
N SER A 720 -12.07 23.72 8.28
CA SER A 720 -13.44 24.22 8.13
C SER A 720 -13.95 24.22 6.69
N LEU A 721 -13.04 24.34 5.72
CA LEU A 721 -13.37 24.32 4.29
C LEU A 721 -13.24 22.91 3.72
N ARG A 722 -13.88 22.70 2.56
CA ARG A 722 -13.75 21.42 1.81
C ARG A 722 -13.50 21.66 0.36
N LEU A 723 -12.66 20.82 -0.23
CA LEU A 723 -12.47 20.74 -1.67
C LEU A 723 -13.73 20.19 -2.35
N GLY A 724 -13.83 20.36 -3.66
CA GLY A 724 -14.74 19.57 -4.48
C GLY A 724 -14.39 18.09 -4.44
N GLY A 725 -15.30 17.22 -4.88
CA GLY A 725 -15.02 15.78 -4.96
C GLY A 725 -14.02 15.46 -6.07
N PHE A 726 -13.12 14.53 -5.79
CA PHE A 726 -12.26 13.91 -6.78
C PHE A 726 -13.01 12.84 -7.57
N ASN A 727 -12.78 12.76 -8.88
CA ASN A 727 -13.24 11.65 -9.69
C ASN A 727 -12.24 11.35 -10.82
N SER A 728 -12.12 10.07 -11.18
CA SER A 728 -11.30 9.60 -12.28
C SER A 728 -11.89 8.33 -12.89
N SER A 729 -11.79 8.19 -14.20
CA SER A 729 -12.03 6.91 -14.87
C SER A 729 -10.81 6.54 -15.70
N ASP A 730 -10.42 5.29 -15.61
CA ASP A 730 -9.24 4.74 -16.25
C ASP A 730 -9.66 3.60 -17.19
N LEU A 731 -9.03 3.50 -18.35
CA LEU A 731 -9.31 2.53 -19.39
C LEU A 731 -8.06 1.73 -19.71
N ARG A 732 -8.18 0.40 -19.81
CA ARG A 732 -7.09 -0.47 -20.22
C ARG A 732 -7.57 -1.42 -21.32
N LEU A 733 -6.75 -1.57 -22.36
CA LEU A 733 -6.95 -2.50 -23.46
C LEU A 733 -5.70 -3.35 -23.63
N ASP A 734 -5.85 -4.66 -23.56
CA ASP A 734 -4.76 -5.62 -23.73
C ASP A 734 -5.04 -6.51 -24.93
N LYS A 735 -3.98 -6.85 -25.68
CA LYS A 735 -4.01 -7.82 -26.78
C LYS A 735 -2.84 -8.78 -26.68
N LYS A 736 -3.12 -10.10 -26.53
CA LYS A 736 -2.10 -11.14 -26.42
C LYS A 736 -1.98 -11.94 -27.71
N TRP A 737 -0.74 -12.21 -28.12
CA TRP A 737 -0.37 -13.14 -29.17
C TRP A 737 0.50 -14.23 -28.56
N ASN A 738 0.08 -15.48 -28.72
CA ASN A 738 0.83 -16.64 -28.28
C ASN A 738 1.58 -17.24 -29.44
N PHE A 739 2.91 -17.28 -29.35
CA PHE A 739 3.82 -17.95 -30.26
C PHE A 739 4.24 -19.31 -29.67
N ARG A 740 5.10 -20.04 -30.32
CA ARG A 740 5.46 -21.39 -29.88
C ARG A 740 6.03 -21.50 -28.48
N LYS A 741 6.85 -20.51 -28.04
CA LYS A 741 7.52 -20.48 -26.72
C LYS A 741 7.48 -19.11 -26.06
N THR A 742 6.79 -18.15 -26.64
CA THR A 742 6.71 -16.79 -26.12
C THR A 742 5.31 -16.25 -26.27
N THR A 743 4.94 -15.36 -25.36
CA THR A 743 3.69 -14.59 -25.44
C THR A 743 4.06 -13.13 -25.51
N LEU A 744 3.49 -12.40 -26.46
CA LEU A 744 3.54 -10.95 -26.56
C LEU A 744 2.20 -10.38 -26.11
N ASP A 745 2.22 -9.53 -25.10
CA ASP A 745 1.07 -8.76 -24.64
C ASP A 745 1.31 -7.28 -24.95
N LEU A 746 0.50 -6.68 -25.80
CA LEU A 746 0.49 -5.25 -26.07
C LEU A 746 -0.63 -4.63 -25.28
N PHE A 747 -0.33 -3.59 -24.50
CA PHE A 747 -1.33 -2.89 -23.72
C PHE A 747 -1.34 -1.38 -23.97
N LEU A 748 -2.54 -0.82 -23.86
CA LEU A 748 -2.80 0.61 -23.77
C LEU A 748 -3.53 0.85 -22.46
N ASP A 749 -2.95 1.64 -21.56
CA ASP A 749 -3.53 2.03 -20.26
C ASP A 749 -3.66 3.55 -20.21
N VAL A 750 -4.87 4.05 -20.01
CA VAL A 750 -5.18 5.48 -20.04
C VAL A 750 -5.82 5.89 -18.72
N THR A 751 -5.07 6.64 -17.92
CA THR A 751 -5.57 7.21 -16.67
C THR A 751 -6.34 8.49 -16.96
N ASN A 752 -7.52 8.66 -16.32
CA ASN A 752 -8.38 9.83 -16.44
C ASN A 752 -8.73 10.18 -17.92
N TRP A 753 -9.20 9.18 -18.68
CA TRP A 753 -9.42 9.28 -20.12
C TRP A 753 -10.43 10.38 -20.53
N TYR A 754 -11.30 10.83 -19.63
CA TYR A 754 -12.28 11.89 -19.89
C TYR A 754 -11.86 13.26 -19.34
N LEU A 755 -10.58 13.39 -18.91
CA LEU A 755 -9.96 14.66 -18.51
C LEU A 755 -10.69 15.38 -17.36
N ALA A 756 -11.15 14.62 -16.33
CA ALA A 756 -11.75 15.23 -15.16
C ALA A 756 -10.73 16.16 -14.47
N LYS A 757 -11.17 17.38 -14.19
CA LYS A 757 -10.43 18.31 -13.34
C LYS A 757 -10.67 17.97 -11.88
N ASN A 758 -9.60 17.72 -11.15
CA ASN A 758 -9.69 17.37 -9.75
C ASN A 758 -9.18 18.51 -8.86
N PRO A 759 -9.95 18.93 -7.87
CA PRO A 759 -9.61 20.10 -7.08
C PRO A 759 -8.36 19.82 -6.22
N ALA A 760 -7.43 20.76 -6.21
CA ALA A 760 -6.28 20.80 -5.33
C ALA A 760 -6.50 21.85 -4.21
N ILE A 761 -5.75 21.69 -3.11
CA ILE A 761 -5.71 22.71 -2.04
C ILE A 761 -5.13 23.98 -2.66
N PRO A 762 -5.83 25.14 -2.57
CA PRO A 762 -5.29 26.38 -3.12
C PRO A 762 -4.10 26.86 -2.27
N GLU A 763 -3.06 27.31 -2.95
CA GLU A 763 -1.83 27.77 -2.29
C GLU A 763 -1.71 29.30 -2.35
N TYR A 764 -1.31 29.93 -1.25
CA TYR A 764 -1.16 31.37 -1.16
C TYR A 764 0.13 31.84 -1.84
N THR A 765 0.03 32.89 -2.67
CA THR A 765 1.17 33.56 -3.28
C THR A 765 0.81 35.01 -3.64
N PHE A 766 1.75 35.73 -4.23
CA PHE A 766 1.49 37.04 -4.81
C PHE A 766 1.47 36.99 -6.33
N VAL A 767 0.71 37.88 -6.94
CA VAL A 767 0.65 38.02 -8.40
C VAL A 767 2.03 38.33 -8.97
N ARG A 768 2.39 37.63 -10.04
CA ARG A 768 3.66 37.82 -10.73
C ARG A 768 3.46 38.51 -12.10
N ASN A 769 4.51 39.18 -12.60
CA ASN A 769 4.51 39.77 -13.93
C ASN A 769 4.41 38.69 -15.03
N ALA A 770 4.11 39.11 -16.28
CA ALA A 770 3.96 38.19 -17.41
C ALA A 770 5.21 37.34 -17.70
N ALA A 771 6.40 37.82 -17.40
CA ALA A 771 7.64 37.07 -17.50
C ALA A 771 7.89 36.12 -16.31
N ASN A 772 7.05 36.17 -15.29
CA ASN A 772 7.15 35.40 -14.06
C ASN A 772 8.47 35.60 -13.26
N THR A 773 9.10 36.76 -13.42
CA THR A 773 10.39 37.12 -12.83
C THR A 773 10.28 37.93 -11.53
N ALA A 774 9.17 38.68 -11.34
CA ALA A 774 8.96 39.54 -10.20
C ALA A 774 7.50 39.57 -9.77
N PHE A 775 7.26 39.95 -8.51
CA PHE A 775 5.90 40.24 -8.02
C PHE A 775 5.40 41.58 -8.55
N VAL A 776 4.11 41.63 -8.89
CA VAL A 776 3.41 42.86 -9.24
C VAL A 776 2.94 43.54 -7.95
N THR A 777 3.12 44.86 -7.87
CA THR A 777 2.73 45.66 -6.70
C THR A 777 1.63 46.68 -7.07
N THR A 778 0.92 47.17 -6.07
CA THR A 778 -0.19 48.12 -6.23
C THR A 778 0.27 49.55 -6.55
N ASP A 779 1.57 49.82 -6.36
CA ASP A 779 2.17 51.17 -6.51
C ASP A 779 3.37 51.19 -7.48
N ASP A 780 3.52 50.12 -8.28
CA ASP A 780 4.65 49.93 -9.22
C ASP A 780 6.05 50.07 -8.64
N LYS A 781 6.19 50.06 -7.30
CA LYS A 781 7.48 50.10 -6.59
C LYS A 781 7.91 48.66 -6.23
N PRO A 782 9.19 48.46 -5.89
CA PRO A 782 9.64 47.18 -5.35
C PRO A 782 8.75 46.69 -4.21
N ILE A 783 8.58 45.37 -4.11
CA ILE A 783 7.75 44.78 -3.05
C ILE A 783 8.26 45.24 -1.67
N GLN A 784 7.34 45.66 -0.81
CA GLN A 784 7.63 46.02 0.56
C GLN A 784 7.92 44.77 1.40
N PRO A 785 8.81 44.84 2.39
CA PRO A 785 9.21 43.72 3.23
C PRO A 785 8.04 43.03 3.97
N ASP A 786 7.01 43.79 4.31
CA ASP A 786 5.77 43.34 4.97
C ASP A 786 4.68 42.89 3.98
N GLY A 787 5.01 42.92 2.68
CA GLY A 787 4.04 42.56 1.63
C GLY A 787 2.87 43.54 1.48
N SER A 788 2.93 44.73 2.08
CA SER A 788 1.81 45.71 2.13
C SER A 788 1.36 46.19 0.74
N ASN A 789 2.30 46.29 -0.23
CA ASN A 789 1.97 46.67 -1.60
C ASN A 789 1.84 45.45 -2.56
N ALA A 790 1.95 44.21 -2.06
CA ALA A 790 1.75 43.03 -2.88
C ALA A 790 0.27 42.77 -3.18
N ILE A 791 -0.01 42.12 -4.30
CA ILE A 791 -1.35 41.69 -4.68
C ILE A 791 -1.49 40.18 -4.36
N PRO A 792 -2.24 39.78 -3.31
CA PRO A 792 -2.43 38.37 -2.98
C PRO A 792 -3.20 37.63 -4.06
N THR A 793 -2.85 36.38 -4.30
CA THR A 793 -3.53 35.48 -5.21
C THR A 793 -3.48 34.02 -4.70
N ARG A 794 -4.20 33.14 -5.36
CA ARG A 794 -4.23 31.70 -5.09
C ARG A 794 -3.82 30.92 -6.34
N VAL A 795 -2.82 30.07 -6.19
CA VAL A 795 -2.44 29.08 -7.21
C VAL A 795 -3.19 27.79 -6.94
N LYS A 796 -3.76 27.19 -7.98
CA LYS A 796 -4.46 25.90 -7.92
C LYS A 796 -3.84 24.97 -8.96
N ASN A 797 -3.35 23.82 -8.51
CA ASN A 797 -2.86 22.74 -9.38
C ASN A 797 -4.02 21.79 -9.69
N ASP A 798 -5.08 22.28 -10.34
CA ASP A 798 -6.30 21.53 -10.67
C ASP A 798 -6.38 21.12 -12.15
N ASP A 799 -5.31 21.25 -12.90
CA ASP A 799 -5.24 20.81 -14.28
C ASP A 799 -5.53 19.32 -14.42
N PRO A 800 -6.28 18.92 -15.46
CA PRO A 800 -6.62 17.52 -15.65
C PRO A 800 -5.35 16.71 -15.93
N PHE A 801 -5.10 15.70 -15.12
CA PHE A 801 -3.99 14.80 -15.31
C PHE A 801 -4.42 13.63 -16.21
N PHE A 802 -3.93 13.64 -17.44
CA PHE A 802 -4.16 12.60 -18.44
C PHE A 802 -2.84 11.87 -18.71
N THR A 803 -2.80 10.56 -18.47
CA THR A 803 -1.58 9.79 -18.74
C THR A 803 -1.90 8.57 -19.60
N PRO A 804 -1.65 8.63 -20.90
CA PRO A 804 -1.65 7.45 -21.74
C PRO A 804 -0.33 6.69 -21.57
N THR A 805 -0.41 5.40 -21.29
CA THR A 805 0.74 4.51 -21.23
C THR A 805 0.55 3.39 -22.23
N ILE A 806 1.42 3.32 -23.23
CA ILE A 806 1.51 2.20 -24.15
C ILE A 806 2.74 1.38 -23.79
N GLY A 807 2.62 0.07 -23.90
CA GLY A 807 3.76 -0.82 -23.66
C GLY A 807 3.49 -2.23 -24.11
N PHE A 808 4.52 -3.06 -23.95
CA PHE A 808 4.41 -4.48 -24.23
C PHE A 808 5.10 -5.32 -23.16
N ILE A 809 4.62 -6.55 -23.04
CA ILE A 809 5.21 -7.58 -22.18
C ILE A 809 5.55 -8.77 -23.05
N ILE A 810 6.78 -9.24 -22.98
CA ILE A 810 7.21 -10.50 -23.57
C ILE A 810 7.40 -11.50 -22.44
N GLU A 811 6.65 -12.60 -22.49
CA GLU A 811 6.79 -13.76 -21.59
C GLU A 811 7.47 -14.91 -22.36
N PHE A 812 8.45 -15.59 -21.71
CA PHE A 812 9.27 -16.65 -22.35
C PHE A 812 9.73 -17.72 -21.37
#